data_4e7328538fe6ecee4fdddb074029a550
#
_entry.id   4e7328538fe6ecee4fdddb074029a550
#
_cell.length_a   1.000
_cell.length_b   1.000
_cell.length_c   1.000
_cell.angle_alpha   90.00
_cell.angle_beta   90.00
_cell.angle_gamma   90.00
#
_symmetry.space_group_name_H-M   'P 1'
#
loop_
_entity.id
_entity.type
_entity.pdbx_description
1 polymer ?
#
loop_
_entity_poly.entity_id
_entity_poly.type
_entity_poly.pdbx_seq_one_letter_code
_entity_poly.pdbx_strand_id
1 'polypeptide(L)'
;MSPKVWIAALLISLLALLSCEKGAQAGDVPKQILFGDLHVHTTYSIDAFVYSLPFFGGEGAHPPADACDFARYCSSLDFFSLNDHAEGLTSERWQEIKDSVRECNARAGTPDNPDLVAFIGWEWTQQGTTPETHYGHRNLVFKSLSDDELPRRPISALASDINRQAPPRWLLQAPQLLRYVGLSDYADFAWWLGRLADMPPCESGVDSRRLPPNCRESAQTPRELFEKLDQWGSEVLVIPHGLAWGIHAGPGARLDNQLNREQHDPQRQRLLEVYSGHGNSEEYRTWRPVDTEASGAPICPQPTRDYLPCCWRAGEIMRARCGSLPASECEARVAEARRLALEAGVAPHLVFPDTRPEDWLDCDQCRDCFKPTFALRPGESAQYSLALSNFGAAGKDGGPLRFRWGFVASSDDHHARPGTGYKQVARKLMTDAHGFQSELFGPWLRKWVVGRQKDPQRPQAADRPARSLRDLFDVERIASFMYPGGLVAVHSTGRSRDAIWSALQRREVYGTSGPRILLWFDLINAPGGRAPMGSEVAIDQTPRFQVRAVGAFVQKPGCPADTAQKVSAERLLRLCGGECYYPDSERRRIAAIEVVRIRPQRSSDEPVDKLIEDPWRRFECAPDPAGCVVTFDDPDYVASGHDAVYYVRALQEPTGAINGANVRTEFDAAGNAVRTSPCNGDYRTPRSDDCLAPVQERAWSSPIFVDQGAAQAPASGPQP
;
A
#
# COMPACT_ATOMS: atom_id res chain seq x y z
N MET A 1 64.92 48.20 4.33
CA MET A 1 64.02 47.33 5.06
C MET A 1 64.38 45.89 4.77
N SER A 2 64.71 45.12 5.78
CA SER A 2 65.29 43.78 5.69
C SER A 2 64.29 42.72 5.23
N PRO A 3 64.67 41.73 4.44
CA PRO A 3 63.81 40.69 3.93
C PRO A 3 63.08 39.81 5.01
N LYS A 4 63.55 39.90 6.23
CA LYS A 4 62.96 39.17 7.36
C LYS A 4 61.57 39.69 7.84
N VAL A 5 61.22 40.93 7.50
CA VAL A 5 59.91 41.52 7.89
C VAL A 5 58.79 41.04 6.95
N TRP A 6 59.07 40.72 5.72
CA TRP A 6 58.10 40.23 4.76
C TRP A 6 57.72 38.76 4.97
N ILE A 7 58.62 37.94 5.48
CA ILE A 7 58.34 36.51 5.78
C ILE A 7 57.46 36.37 7.00
N ALA A 8 57.63 37.25 8.00
CA ALA A 8 56.76 37.26 9.19
C ALA A 8 55.32 37.73 8.89
N ALA A 9 55.15 38.70 7.98
CA ALA A 9 53.84 39.19 7.55
C ALA A 9 53.10 38.15 6.69
N LEU A 10 53.80 37.35 5.84
CA LEU A 10 53.21 36.28 5.04
C LEU A 10 52.81 35.07 5.89
N LEU A 11 53.60 34.73 6.92
CA LEU A 11 53.27 33.63 7.84
C LEU A 11 52.09 33.96 8.79
N ILE A 12 51.93 35.21 9.20
CA ILE A 12 50.78 35.66 9.99
C ILE A 12 49.51 35.68 9.14
N SER A 13 49.59 36.06 7.86
CA SER A 13 48.46 36.01 6.91
C SER A 13 48.06 34.58 6.54
N LEU A 14 48.99 33.62 6.49
CA LEU A 14 48.69 32.21 6.24
C LEU A 14 48.09 31.52 7.48
N LEU A 15 48.52 31.91 8.69
CA LEU A 15 47.95 31.42 9.94
C LEU A 15 46.56 32.00 10.21
N ALA A 16 46.24 33.19 9.74
CA ALA A 16 44.91 33.78 9.81
C ALA A 16 43.92 33.16 8.81
N LEU A 17 44.41 32.58 7.70
CA LEU A 17 43.60 31.83 6.73
C LEU A 17 43.34 30.38 7.16
N LEU A 18 44.17 29.79 8.03
CA LEU A 18 43.99 28.46 8.60
C LEU A 18 43.15 28.42 9.89
N SER A 19 42.78 29.58 10.45
CA SER A 19 41.98 29.68 11.66
C SER A 19 40.50 29.98 11.41
N CYS A 20 40.06 30.02 10.15
CA CYS A 20 38.66 30.32 9.79
C CYS A 20 37.89 29.11 9.26
N GLU A 21 38.43 27.89 9.41
CA GLU A 21 37.68 26.65 9.25
C GLU A 21 37.25 26.10 10.62
N LYS A 22 36.60 26.92 11.43
CA LYS A 22 35.71 26.42 12.50
C LYS A 22 34.29 26.51 11.98
N GLY A 23 33.80 25.36 11.52
CA GLY A 23 32.39 25.00 11.63
C GLY A 23 31.44 26.04 11.07
N ALA A 24 31.35 26.19 9.74
CA ALA A 24 30.04 26.47 9.18
C ALA A 24 29.18 25.30 9.55
N GLN A 25 28.32 25.45 10.58
CA GLN A 25 27.12 24.66 10.70
C GLN A 25 26.47 24.73 9.33
N ALA A 26 26.36 23.60 8.64
CA ALA A 26 25.62 23.52 7.41
C ALA A 26 24.23 24.06 7.73
N GLY A 27 23.97 25.31 7.30
CA GLY A 27 22.68 25.95 7.49
C GLY A 27 21.64 24.98 6.92
N ASP A 28 20.63 24.62 7.71
CA ASP A 28 19.57 23.73 7.28
C ASP A 28 19.01 24.27 5.96
N VAL A 29 19.29 23.57 4.86
CA VAL A 29 18.73 23.93 3.55
C VAL A 29 17.21 23.81 3.70
N PRO A 30 16.44 24.88 3.39
CA PRO A 30 14.99 24.84 3.54
C PRO A 30 14.42 23.66 2.75
N LYS A 31 13.69 22.76 3.43
CA LYS A 31 13.02 21.63 2.80
C LYS A 31 11.70 22.06 2.20
N GLN A 32 11.37 21.51 1.04
CA GLN A 32 10.07 21.63 0.38
C GLN A 32 9.34 20.29 0.45
N ILE A 33 8.00 20.34 0.42
CA ILE A 33 7.17 19.15 0.34
C ILE A 33 6.90 18.86 -1.13
N LEU A 34 7.28 17.68 -1.59
CA LEU A 34 7.03 17.16 -2.93
C LEU A 34 6.10 15.95 -2.83
N PHE A 35 5.17 15.84 -3.79
CA PHE A 35 4.18 14.76 -3.82
C PHE A 35 4.44 13.79 -4.96
N GLY A 36 4.34 12.50 -4.66
CA GLY A 36 4.55 11.44 -5.63
C GLY A 36 3.66 10.23 -5.42
N ASP A 37 3.88 9.24 -6.27
CA ASP A 37 3.23 7.93 -6.23
C ASP A 37 4.27 6.83 -6.51
N LEU A 38 4.48 5.93 -5.57
CA LEU A 38 5.51 4.89 -5.68
C LEU A 38 4.96 3.49 -6.02
N HIS A 39 3.69 3.43 -6.47
CA HIS A 39 3.02 2.18 -6.77
C HIS A 39 2.01 2.36 -7.90
N VAL A 40 2.43 2.04 -9.11
CA VAL A 40 1.61 2.21 -10.33
C VAL A 40 1.87 1.06 -11.29
N HIS A 41 0.80 0.47 -11.81
CA HIS A 41 0.81 -0.58 -12.81
C HIS A 41 0.44 -0.05 -14.20
N THR A 42 0.97 -0.70 -15.22
CA THR A 42 0.61 -0.49 -16.62
C THR A 42 -0.01 -1.77 -17.17
N THR A 43 -0.42 -1.77 -18.42
CA THR A 43 -0.91 -3.00 -19.09
C THR A 43 0.16 -4.10 -19.17
N TYR A 44 1.36 -3.89 -18.63
CA TYR A 44 2.39 -4.91 -18.50
C TYR A 44 2.22 -5.80 -17.26
N SER A 45 1.36 -5.42 -16.32
CA SER A 45 0.84 -6.31 -15.28
C SER A 45 -0.29 -7.19 -15.81
N ILE A 46 -0.43 -8.43 -15.28
CA ILE A 46 -1.44 -9.40 -15.76
C ILE A 46 -2.85 -8.90 -15.50
N ASP A 47 -3.11 -8.44 -14.30
CA ASP A 47 -4.40 -7.91 -13.84
C ASP A 47 -4.75 -6.60 -14.53
N ALA A 48 -3.81 -5.66 -14.64
CA ALA A 48 -3.99 -4.44 -15.41
C ALA A 48 -4.33 -4.73 -16.89
N PHE A 49 -3.72 -5.76 -17.49
CA PHE A 49 -4.12 -6.18 -18.83
C PHE A 49 -5.55 -6.72 -18.85
N VAL A 50 -5.92 -7.57 -17.88
CA VAL A 50 -7.30 -8.11 -17.78
C VAL A 50 -8.30 -6.96 -17.59
N TYR A 51 -8.00 -5.97 -16.77
CA TYR A 51 -8.86 -4.79 -16.55
C TYR A 51 -8.97 -3.92 -17.79
N SER A 52 -7.96 -3.89 -18.66
CA SER A 52 -7.99 -3.14 -19.93
C SER A 52 -8.94 -3.75 -20.99
N LEU A 53 -9.37 -5.01 -20.79
CA LEU A 53 -10.20 -5.72 -21.77
C LEU A 53 -11.65 -5.20 -21.75
N PRO A 54 -12.31 -5.10 -22.89
CA PRO A 54 -13.70 -4.61 -23.01
C PRO A 54 -14.72 -5.39 -22.16
N PHE A 55 -14.43 -6.64 -21.85
CA PHE A 55 -15.25 -7.51 -21.02
C PHE A 55 -15.48 -6.97 -19.59
N PHE A 56 -14.47 -6.31 -19.04
CA PHE A 56 -14.53 -5.62 -17.75
C PHE A 56 -14.86 -4.13 -17.88
N GLY A 57 -15.19 -3.66 -19.09
CA GLY A 57 -15.40 -2.26 -19.37
C GLY A 57 -14.11 -1.46 -19.53
N GLY A 58 -13.00 -2.16 -19.80
CA GLY A 58 -11.69 -1.56 -20.00
C GLY A 58 -11.63 -0.70 -21.27
N GLU A 59 -10.71 0.23 -21.28
CA GLU A 59 -10.53 1.25 -22.33
C GLU A 59 -9.41 0.91 -23.32
N GLY A 60 -8.89 -0.31 -23.26
CA GLY A 60 -7.71 -0.75 -23.99
C GLY A 60 -6.40 -0.55 -23.22
N ALA A 61 -5.29 -0.77 -23.92
CA ALA A 61 -3.96 -0.78 -23.29
C ALA A 61 -3.51 0.59 -22.80
N HIS A 62 -2.89 0.61 -21.62
CA HIS A 62 -2.21 1.76 -21.01
C HIS A 62 -0.72 1.43 -20.85
N PRO A 63 0.14 1.79 -21.82
CA PRO A 63 1.56 1.51 -21.77
C PRO A 63 2.30 2.42 -20.76
N PRO A 64 3.57 2.12 -20.43
CA PRO A 64 4.40 2.92 -19.51
C PRO A 64 4.45 4.43 -19.83
N ALA A 65 4.38 4.81 -21.09
CA ALA A 65 4.35 6.22 -21.51
C ALA A 65 3.08 6.96 -21.07
N ASP A 66 1.94 6.26 -20.93
CA ASP A 66 0.71 6.86 -20.42
C ASP A 66 0.86 7.30 -18.97
N ALA A 67 1.58 6.54 -18.14
CA ALA A 67 1.84 6.90 -16.75
C ALA A 67 2.68 8.19 -16.63
N CYS A 68 3.68 8.37 -17.49
CA CYS A 68 4.46 9.61 -17.53
C CYS A 68 3.59 10.83 -17.90
N ASP A 69 2.77 10.70 -18.92
CA ASP A 69 1.88 11.78 -19.35
C ASP A 69 0.79 12.06 -18.30
N PHE A 70 0.24 11.02 -17.67
CA PHE A 70 -0.73 11.19 -16.59
C PHE A 70 -0.12 11.91 -15.38
N ALA A 71 1.06 11.45 -14.91
CA ALA A 71 1.79 12.09 -13.81
C ALA A 71 2.03 13.58 -14.06
N ARG A 72 2.43 13.94 -15.29
CA ARG A 72 2.78 15.31 -15.65
C ARG A 72 1.55 16.19 -15.91
N TYR A 73 0.56 15.69 -16.63
CA TYR A 73 -0.53 16.52 -17.16
C TYR A 73 -1.86 16.35 -16.42
N CYS A 74 -2.15 15.16 -15.88
CA CYS A 74 -3.38 14.92 -15.14
C CYS A 74 -3.19 15.17 -13.64
N SER A 75 -2.36 14.39 -12.98
CA SER A 75 -2.15 14.51 -11.53
C SER A 75 -1.10 15.53 -11.13
N SER A 76 -0.23 16.01 -12.03
CA SER A 76 0.80 17.04 -11.75
C SER A 76 1.71 16.66 -10.57
N LEU A 77 2.25 15.44 -10.59
CA LEU A 77 3.14 14.93 -9.55
C LEU A 77 4.56 15.47 -9.69
N ASP A 78 5.30 15.44 -8.60
CA ASP A 78 6.73 15.76 -8.57
C ASP A 78 7.59 14.52 -8.87
N PHE A 79 7.09 13.31 -8.51
CA PHE A 79 7.76 12.05 -8.81
C PHE A 79 6.77 10.87 -8.82
N PHE A 80 7.16 9.77 -9.48
CA PHE A 80 6.41 8.50 -9.43
C PHE A 80 7.34 7.32 -9.71
N SER A 81 6.86 6.09 -9.48
CA SER A 81 7.52 4.84 -9.86
C SER A 81 6.55 3.95 -10.64
N LEU A 82 7.06 3.22 -11.64
CA LEU A 82 6.36 2.11 -12.26
C LEU A 82 6.72 0.81 -11.53
N ASN A 83 5.71 0.01 -11.20
CA ASN A 83 5.85 -1.18 -10.37
C ASN A 83 5.02 -2.35 -10.92
N ASP A 84 5.04 -2.59 -12.23
CA ASP A 84 4.36 -3.73 -12.83
C ASP A 84 4.77 -5.05 -12.16
N HIS A 85 3.82 -5.97 -11.99
CA HIS A 85 4.08 -7.29 -11.41
C HIS A 85 5.19 -8.03 -12.15
N ALA A 86 6.25 -8.41 -11.44
CA ALA A 86 7.40 -9.13 -11.99
C ALA A 86 6.99 -10.41 -12.73
N GLU A 87 5.91 -11.04 -12.29
CA GLU A 87 5.31 -12.24 -12.86
C GLU A 87 4.85 -12.06 -14.31
N GLY A 88 4.46 -10.83 -14.68
CA GLY A 88 4.00 -10.45 -16.02
C GLY A 88 5.09 -9.92 -16.95
N LEU A 89 6.30 -9.71 -16.45
CA LEU A 89 7.36 -9.04 -17.20
C LEU A 89 8.29 -10.03 -17.92
N THR A 90 8.33 -9.93 -19.24
CA THR A 90 9.43 -10.50 -20.05
C THR A 90 10.62 -9.55 -20.01
N SER A 91 11.82 -10.05 -20.38
CA SER A 91 13.02 -9.18 -20.51
C SER A 91 12.83 -8.04 -21.51
N GLU A 92 12.05 -8.27 -22.57
CA GLU A 92 11.70 -7.26 -23.57
C GLU A 92 10.86 -6.15 -22.94
N ARG A 93 9.77 -6.50 -22.23
CA ARG A 93 8.92 -5.51 -21.53
C ARG A 93 9.66 -4.76 -20.43
N TRP A 94 10.52 -5.46 -19.70
CA TRP A 94 11.38 -4.81 -18.74
C TRP A 94 12.29 -3.77 -19.39
N GLN A 95 12.84 -4.07 -20.57
CA GLN A 95 13.62 -3.09 -21.33
C GLN A 95 12.76 -1.92 -21.79
N GLU A 96 11.56 -2.16 -22.29
CA GLU A 96 10.62 -1.11 -22.71
C GLU A 96 10.22 -0.19 -21.55
N ILE A 97 10.00 -0.73 -20.34
CA ILE A 97 9.76 0.07 -19.12
C ILE A 97 10.97 0.97 -18.84
N LYS A 98 12.19 0.40 -18.84
CA LYS A 98 13.42 1.17 -18.62
C LYS A 98 13.56 2.32 -19.62
N ASP A 99 13.33 2.05 -20.88
CA ASP A 99 13.46 3.04 -21.96
C ASP A 99 12.38 4.13 -21.85
N SER A 100 11.14 3.76 -21.54
CA SER A 100 10.05 4.70 -21.33
C SER A 100 10.31 5.62 -20.12
N VAL A 101 10.79 5.06 -18.99
CA VAL A 101 11.14 5.85 -17.80
C VAL A 101 12.32 6.79 -18.09
N ARG A 102 13.34 6.34 -18.84
CA ARG A 102 14.46 7.20 -19.27
C ARG A 102 13.99 8.36 -20.14
N GLU A 103 13.10 8.07 -21.11
CA GLU A 103 12.53 9.10 -21.98
C GLU A 103 11.67 10.10 -21.16
N CYS A 104 10.89 9.62 -20.19
CA CYS A 104 10.13 10.48 -19.30
C CYS A 104 11.02 11.48 -18.55
N ASN A 105 12.14 11.00 -17.96
CA ASN A 105 13.11 11.84 -17.28
C ASN A 105 13.88 12.78 -18.23
N ALA A 106 14.18 12.35 -19.45
CA ALA A 106 14.86 13.19 -20.44
C ALA A 106 14.04 14.43 -20.85
N ARG A 107 12.71 14.36 -20.71
CA ARG A 107 11.78 15.48 -20.97
C ARG A 107 11.55 16.38 -19.75
N ALA A 108 12.09 16.03 -18.58
CA ALA A 108 11.76 16.67 -17.30
C ALA A 108 12.55 17.98 -17.01
N GLY A 109 13.23 18.55 -17.99
CA GLY A 109 14.05 19.75 -17.80
C GLY A 109 15.47 19.42 -17.35
N THR A 110 15.99 20.12 -16.34
CA THR A 110 17.35 19.88 -15.86
C THR A 110 17.39 18.84 -14.73
N PRO A 111 18.46 18.02 -14.63
CA PRO A 111 18.57 17.00 -13.55
C PRO A 111 18.49 17.58 -12.14
N ASP A 112 18.94 18.82 -11.93
CA ASP A 112 18.93 19.46 -10.61
C ASP A 112 17.55 20.01 -10.22
N ASN A 113 16.72 20.36 -11.22
CA ASN A 113 15.37 20.90 -11.00
C ASN A 113 14.38 20.37 -12.05
N PRO A 114 14.10 19.07 -12.07
CA PRO A 114 13.15 18.48 -13.00
C PRO A 114 11.71 18.85 -12.62
N ASP A 115 10.83 18.90 -13.61
CA ASP A 115 9.38 19.02 -13.37
C ASP A 115 8.79 17.71 -12.79
N LEU A 116 9.36 16.57 -13.15
CA LEU A 116 8.94 15.25 -12.76
C LEU A 116 10.13 14.28 -12.66
N VAL A 117 10.20 13.46 -11.62
CA VAL A 117 11.17 12.36 -11.51
C VAL A 117 10.44 11.02 -11.61
N ALA A 118 10.73 10.26 -12.65
CA ALA A 118 10.21 8.91 -12.81
C ALA A 118 11.24 7.87 -12.31
N PHE A 119 10.91 7.11 -11.29
CA PHE A 119 11.66 5.95 -10.82
C PHE A 119 11.26 4.70 -11.60
N ILE A 120 12.10 3.68 -11.54
CA ILE A 120 11.87 2.38 -12.14
C ILE A 120 11.78 1.33 -11.05
N GLY A 121 10.89 0.36 -11.22
CA GLY A 121 10.70 -0.71 -10.27
C GLY A 121 9.89 -1.88 -10.85
N TRP A 122 9.58 -2.80 -9.99
CA TRP A 122 8.58 -3.84 -10.19
C TRP A 122 7.96 -4.22 -8.86
N GLU A 123 6.83 -4.87 -8.91
CA GLU A 123 6.24 -5.50 -7.73
C GLU A 123 6.65 -6.96 -7.64
N TRP A 124 7.10 -7.37 -6.46
CA TRP A 124 7.32 -8.75 -6.08
C TRP A 124 6.08 -9.27 -5.34
N THR A 125 5.27 -10.09 -6.04
CA THR A 125 3.90 -10.45 -5.68
C THR A 125 3.87 -11.78 -4.94
N GLN A 126 4.34 -11.81 -3.69
CA GLN A 126 4.40 -13.03 -2.90
C GLN A 126 3.09 -13.28 -2.15
N GLN A 127 2.51 -14.45 -2.36
CA GLN A 127 1.36 -14.94 -1.63
C GLN A 127 1.64 -16.36 -1.13
N GLY A 128 1.79 -16.52 0.18
CA GLY A 128 1.96 -17.82 0.81
C GLY A 128 0.68 -18.63 0.86
N THR A 129 0.81 -19.96 0.92
CA THR A 129 -0.34 -20.86 1.02
C THR A 129 -0.84 -21.02 2.45
N THR A 130 0.01 -20.70 3.41
CA THR A 130 -0.31 -20.72 4.84
C THR A 130 0.16 -19.41 5.48
N PRO A 131 -0.34 -19.06 6.67
CA PRO A 131 0.13 -17.87 7.38
C PRO A 131 1.65 -17.81 7.56
N GLU A 132 2.30 -18.96 7.77
CA GLU A 132 3.74 -19.06 8.02
C GLU A 132 4.59 -18.84 6.76
N THR A 133 4.01 -19.06 5.58
CA THR A 133 4.68 -18.90 4.28
C THR A 133 4.26 -17.64 3.55
N HIS A 134 3.34 -16.87 4.12
CA HIS A 134 2.88 -15.61 3.56
C HIS A 134 3.80 -14.47 4.00
N TYR A 135 4.36 -13.74 3.03
CA TYR A 135 5.22 -12.58 3.25
C TYR A 135 4.63 -11.29 2.69
N GLY A 136 3.58 -11.37 1.87
CA GLY A 136 2.91 -10.24 1.25
C GLY A 136 3.69 -9.63 0.08
N HIS A 137 3.05 -8.68 -0.57
CA HIS A 137 3.57 -7.97 -1.74
C HIS A 137 4.60 -6.90 -1.36
N ARG A 138 5.51 -6.59 -2.28
CA ARG A 138 6.54 -5.55 -2.09
C ARG A 138 6.84 -4.83 -3.38
N ASN A 139 6.79 -3.52 -3.33
CA ASN A 139 7.32 -2.67 -4.39
C ASN A 139 8.83 -2.54 -4.27
N LEU A 140 9.54 -2.85 -5.35
CA LEU A 140 10.95 -2.52 -5.50
C LEU A 140 11.05 -1.23 -6.28
N VAL A 141 11.74 -0.24 -5.72
CA VAL A 141 11.99 1.06 -6.36
C VAL A 141 13.49 1.27 -6.44
N PHE A 142 14.03 1.43 -7.65
CA PHE A 142 15.45 1.60 -7.90
C PHE A 142 15.82 3.07 -8.01
N LYS A 143 16.93 3.45 -7.39
CA LYS A 143 17.46 4.81 -7.49
C LYS A 143 18.00 5.11 -8.88
N SER A 144 18.80 4.19 -9.41
CA SER A 144 19.50 4.35 -10.69
C SER A 144 18.61 4.05 -11.89
N LEU A 145 19.01 4.64 -13.03
CA LEU A 145 18.47 4.30 -14.35
C LEU A 145 19.51 3.61 -15.24
N SER A 146 20.75 3.40 -14.73
CA SER A 146 21.83 2.77 -15.48
C SER A 146 21.65 1.27 -15.60
N ASP A 147 21.88 0.71 -16.78
CA ASP A 147 21.81 -0.74 -17.01
C ASP A 147 22.87 -1.53 -16.23
N ASP A 148 23.96 -0.90 -15.81
CA ASP A 148 25.00 -1.53 -14.99
C ASP A 148 24.58 -1.71 -13.53
N GLU A 149 23.60 -0.92 -13.08
CA GLU A 149 23.09 -0.89 -11.70
C GLU A 149 21.68 -1.47 -11.59
N LEU A 150 21.03 -1.78 -12.70
CA LEU A 150 19.70 -2.37 -12.74
C LEU A 150 19.75 -3.87 -13.08
N PRO A 151 18.93 -4.70 -12.46
CA PRO A 151 18.76 -6.08 -12.86
C PRO A 151 18.36 -6.20 -14.34
N ARG A 152 18.93 -7.19 -15.03
CA ARG A 152 18.63 -7.45 -16.46
C ARG A 152 17.23 -7.99 -16.68
N ARG A 153 16.60 -8.51 -15.65
CA ARG A 153 15.23 -9.02 -15.60
C ARG A 153 14.66 -8.84 -14.21
N PRO A 154 13.34 -8.71 -14.05
CA PRO A 154 12.69 -8.71 -12.75
C PRO A 154 12.83 -10.07 -12.04
N ILE A 155 12.76 -10.05 -10.72
CA ILE A 155 12.75 -11.23 -9.86
C ILE A 155 11.31 -11.41 -9.37
N SER A 156 10.64 -12.49 -9.80
CA SER A 156 9.26 -12.78 -9.43
C SER A 156 9.16 -13.59 -8.13
N ALA A 157 7.98 -13.60 -7.50
CA ALA A 157 7.73 -14.47 -6.35
C ALA A 157 7.32 -15.89 -6.77
N LEU A 158 6.75 -16.07 -7.98
CA LEU A 158 6.14 -17.31 -8.44
C LEU A 158 6.88 -17.87 -9.66
N ALA A 159 7.58 -18.99 -9.49
CA ALA A 159 8.28 -19.65 -10.61
C ALA A 159 7.35 -20.48 -11.52
N SER A 160 6.20 -20.97 -11.01
CA SER A 160 5.46 -22.06 -11.66
C SER A 160 3.99 -21.78 -12.00
N ASP A 161 3.35 -20.78 -11.40
CA ASP A 161 1.89 -20.67 -11.45
C ASP A 161 1.34 -20.00 -12.71
N ILE A 162 2.14 -19.20 -13.40
CA ILE A 162 1.74 -18.63 -14.71
C ILE A 162 1.48 -19.73 -15.75
N ASN A 163 2.27 -20.81 -15.75
CA ASN A 163 2.06 -21.94 -16.65
C ASN A 163 0.75 -22.70 -16.41
N ARG A 164 0.18 -22.63 -15.19
CA ARG A 164 -1.12 -23.21 -14.85
C ARG A 164 -2.30 -22.34 -15.26
N GLN A 165 -2.08 -21.04 -15.41
CA GLN A 165 -3.10 -20.07 -15.80
C GLN A 165 -3.09 -19.79 -17.32
N ALA A 166 -2.04 -20.22 -18.03
CA ALA A 166 -1.97 -20.05 -19.47
C ALA A 166 -3.12 -20.79 -20.15
N PRO A 167 -3.83 -20.16 -21.10
CA PRO A 167 -4.86 -20.83 -21.87
C PRO A 167 -4.27 -22.02 -22.64
N PRO A 168 -5.10 -23.02 -22.99
CA PRO A 168 -4.64 -24.14 -23.81
C PRO A 168 -3.93 -23.65 -25.07
N ARG A 169 -2.82 -24.29 -25.45
CA ARG A 169 -1.97 -23.89 -26.61
C ARG A 169 -2.73 -23.67 -27.90
N TRP A 170 -3.82 -24.42 -28.15
CA TRP A 170 -4.65 -24.24 -29.33
C TRP A 170 -5.39 -22.87 -29.34
N LEU A 171 -5.75 -22.33 -28.14
CA LEU A 171 -6.34 -21.02 -28.04
C LEU A 171 -5.29 -19.91 -28.28
N LEU A 172 -4.04 -20.17 -27.88
CA LEU A 172 -2.90 -19.28 -28.16
C LEU A 172 -2.51 -19.25 -29.65
N GLN A 173 -2.95 -20.25 -30.44
CA GLN A 173 -2.73 -20.31 -31.88
C GLN A 173 -3.81 -19.61 -32.71
N ALA A 174 -4.86 -19.04 -32.07
CA ALA A 174 -5.98 -18.35 -32.72
C ALA A 174 -5.91 -16.81 -32.73
N PRO A 175 -4.79 -16.12 -32.44
CA PRO A 175 -4.77 -14.65 -32.36
C PRO A 175 -5.22 -13.98 -33.66
N GLN A 176 -4.85 -14.55 -34.81
CA GLN A 176 -5.24 -14.02 -36.12
C GLN A 176 -6.75 -14.12 -36.39
N LEU A 177 -7.39 -15.22 -35.93
CA LEU A 177 -8.84 -15.36 -36.03
C LEU A 177 -9.57 -14.37 -35.14
N LEU A 178 -9.09 -14.17 -33.89
CA LEU A 178 -9.65 -13.20 -32.95
C LEU A 178 -9.55 -11.77 -33.50
N ARG A 179 -8.43 -11.41 -34.10
CA ARG A 179 -8.27 -10.09 -34.78
C ARG A 179 -9.21 -9.93 -35.97
N TYR A 180 -9.41 -10.98 -36.76
CA TYR A 180 -10.31 -10.93 -37.90
C TYR A 180 -11.78 -10.69 -37.50
N VAL A 181 -12.21 -11.18 -36.33
CA VAL A 181 -13.57 -10.98 -35.81
C VAL A 181 -13.68 -9.77 -34.87
N GLY A 182 -12.71 -8.88 -34.86
CA GLY A 182 -12.77 -7.62 -34.06
C GLY A 182 -12.43 -7.81 -32.57
N LEU A 183 -11.77 -8.89 -32.20
CA LEU A 183 -11.35 -9.20 -30.83
C LEU A 183 -9.83 -9.04 -30.67
N SER A 184 -9.25 -7.96 -31.19
CA SER A 184 -7.81 -7.69 -31.19
C SER A 184 -7.19 -7.72 -29.79
N ASP A 185 -7.85 -7.07 -28.80
CA ASP A 185 -7.32 -6.96 -27.43
C ASP A 185 -7.18 -8.33 -26.77
N TYR A 186 -8.14 -9.23 -27.01
CA TYR A 186 -8.08 -10.62 -26.54
C TYR A 186 -7.00 -11.42 -27.26
N ALA A 187 -6.76 -11.14 -28.54
CA ALA A 187 -5.68 -11.76 -29.29
C ALA A 187 -4.32 -11.33 -28.75
N ASP A 188 -4.15 -10.06 -28.42
CA ASP A 188 -2.92 -9.51 -27.85
C ASP A 188 -2.68 -10.06 -26.43
N PHE A 189 -3.72 -10.18 -25.62
CA PHE A 189 -3.65 -10.83 -24.31
C PHE A 189 -3.23 -12.30 -24.43
N ALA A 190 -3.87 -13.06 -25.31
CA ALA A 190 -3.51 -14.46 -25.55
C ALA A 190 -2.07 -14.63 -26.04
N TRP A 191 -1.63 -13.78 -26.98
CA TRP A 191 -0.26 -13.78 -27.47
C TRP A 191 0.74 -13.51 -26.35
N TRP A 192 0.47 -12.50 -25.51
CA TRP A 192 1.32 -12.17 -24.39
C TRP A 192 1.41 -13.29 -23.34
N LEU A 193 0.29 -13.91 -22.96
CA LEU A 193 0.30 -15.09 -22.08
C LEU A 193 1.14 -16.24 -22.67
N GLY A 194 1.07 -16.42 -23.99
CA GLY A 194 1.92 -17.39 -24.70
C GLY A 194 3.41 -17.09 -24.53
N ARG A 195 3.82 -15.82 -24.68
CA ARG A 195 5.22 -15.39 -24.49
C ARG A 195 5.71 -15.64 -23.06
N LEU A 196 4.87 -15.36 -22.06
CA LEU A 196 5.19 -15.67 -20.67
C LEU A 196 5.31 -17.18 -20.41
N ALA A 197 4.42 -17.98 -20.98
CA ALA A 197 4.44 -19.44 -20.84
C ALA A 197 5.67 -20.09 -21.51
N ASP A 198 6.19 -19.48 -22.55
CA ASP A 198 7.38 -19.97 -23.29
C ASP A 198 8.71 -19.59 -22.60
N MET A 199 8.70 -18.68 -21.62
CA MET A 199 9.91 -18.34 -20.86
C MET A 199 10.32 -19.49 -19.94
N PRO A 200 11.53 -20.06 -20.10
CA PRO A 200 12.00 -21.09 -19.20
C PRO A 200 12.31 -20.53 -17.81
N PRO A 201 12.19 -21.32 -16.73
CA PRO A 201 12.73 -20.92 -15.44
C PRO A 201 14.25 -20.76 -15.53
N CYS A 202 14.79 -19.82 -14.77
CA CYS A 202 16.25 -19.70 -14.64
C CYS A 202 16.82 -20.89 -13.86
N GLU A 203 18.09 -21.19 -14.11
CA GLU A 203 18.82 -22.22 -13.38
C GLU A 203 18.98 -21.84 -11.91
N SER A 204 18.61 -22.76 -11.02
CA SER A 204 18.69 -22.54 -9.57
C SER A 204 20.13 -22.57 -9.08
N GLY A 205 20.46 -21.73 -8.06
CA GLY A 205 21.80 -21.71 -7.44
C GLY A 205 22.86 -20.98 -8.27
N VAL A 206 22.50 -20.40 -9.41
CA VAL A 206 23.40 -19.60 -10.25
C VAL A 206 23.27 -18.14 -9.86
N ASP A 207 24.40 -17.43 -9.77
CA ASP A 207 24.45 -15.98 -9.57
C ASP A 207 23.58 -15.25 -10.60
N SER A 208 22.69 -14.37 -10.12
CA SER A 208 21.70 -13.64 -10.92
C SER A 208 22.30 -12.91 -12.12
N ARG A 209 23.53 -12.38 -11.99
CA ARG A 209 24.26 -11.69 -13.07
C ARG A 209 24.72 -12.63 -14.20
N ARG A 210 24.89 -13.93 -13.92
CA ARG A 210 25.34 -14.94 -14.86
C ARG A 210 24.22 -15.62 -15.62
N LEU A 211 23.00 -15.49 -15.12
CA LEU A 211 21.82 -16.08 -15.73
C LEU A 211 21.52 -15.41 -17.09
N PRO A 212 20.99 -16.15 -18.09
CA PRO A 212 20.59 -15.57 -19.36
C PRO A 212 19.45 -14.55 -19.17
N PRO A 213 19.38 -13.50 -19.99
CA PRO A 213 18.36 -12.46 -19.82
C PRO A 213 16.92 -12.95 -20.01
N ASN A 214 16.72 -13.96 -20.82
CA ASN A 214 15.41 -14.48 -21.26
C ASN A 214 14.93 -15.70 -20.46
N CYS A 215 15.33 -15.85 -19.20
CA CYS A 215 14.74 -16.82 -18.28
C CYS A 215 13.96 -16.11 -17.18
N ARG A 216 13.01 -16.81 -16.57
CA ARG A 216 12.19 -16.31 -15.45
C ARG A 216 12.92 -16.59 -14.14
N GLU A 217 13.36 -15.51 -13.50
CA GLU A 217 14.01 -15.57 -12.19
C GLU A 217 12.97 -15.43 -11.08
N SER A 218 13.12 -16.21 -9.99
CA SER A 218 12.20 -16.17 -8.86
C SER A 218 12.91 -16.22 -7.52
N ALA A 219 12.26 -15.63 -6.51
CA ALA A 219 12.59 -15.71 -5.10
C ALA A 219 11.30 -15.97 -4.32
N GLN A 220 11.26 -17.02 -3.50
CA GLN A 220 10.04 -17.42 -2.77
C GLN A 220 9.90 -16.74 -1.42
N THR A 221 11.02 -16.20 -0.90
CA THR A 221 11.10 -15.54 0.40
C THR A 221 11.81 -14.20 0.27
N PRO A 222 11.58 -13.26 1.22
CA PRO A 222 12.34 -12.00 1.25
C PRO A 222 13.85 -12.23 1.31
N ARG A 223 14.33 -13.24 2.06
CA ARG A 223 15.75 -13.62 2.10
C ARG A 223 16.31 -13.88 0.71
N GLU A 224 15.67 -14.78 -0.05
CA GLU A 224 16.11 -15.10 -1.41
C GLU A 224 16.10 -13.87 -2.33
N LEU A 225 15.09 -13.00 -2.17
CA LEU A 225 15.01 -11.73 -2.90
C LEU A 225 16.20 -10.84 -2.57
N PHE A 226 16.51 -10.65 -1.27
CA PHE A 226 17.62 -9.80 -0.83
C PHE A 226 18.97 -10.36 -1.28
N GLU A 227 19.20 -11.69 -1.21
CA GLU A 227 20.41 -12.33 -1.70
C GLU A 227 20.64 -12.06 -3.20
N LYS A 228 19.59 -12.08 -4.01
CA LYS A 228 19.67 -11.76 -5.45
C LYS A 228 19.90 -10.27 -5.71
N LEU A 229 19.29 -9.40 -4.94
CA LEU A 229 19.53 -7.95 -5.01
C LEU A 229 20.97 -7.60 -4.59
N ASP A 230 21.54 -8.31 -3.61
CA ASP A 230 22.95 -8.19 -3.23
C ASP A 230 23.90 -8.55 -4.37
N GLN A 231 23.58 -9.62 -5.10
CA GLN A 231 24.36 -10.02 -6.28
C GLN A 231 24.41 -8.91 -7.33
N TRP A 232 23.33 -8.16 -7.51
CA TRP A 232 23.27 -7.01 -8.41
C TRP A 232 23.98 -5.78 -7.84
N GLY A 233 23.96 -5.58 -6.53
CA GLY A 233 24.52 -4.40 -5.85
C GLY A 233 23.72 -3.13 -6.10
N SER A 234 22.42 -3.26 -6.45
CA SER A 234 21.53 -2.14 -6.75
C SER A 234 21.16 -1.37 -5.49
N GLU A 235 21.12 -0.03 -5.58
CA GLU A 235 20.50 0.81 -4.55
C GLU A 235 18.98 0.80 -4.74
N VAL A 236 18.26 0.06 -3.88
CA VAL A 236 16.84 -0.24 -4.01
C VAL A 236 16.11 -0.11 -2.69
N LEU A 237 14.91 0.48 -2.72
CA LEU A 237 13.91 0.40 -1.65
C LEU A 237 13.00 -0.81 -1.92
N VAL A 238 12.68 -1.53 -0.86
CA VAL A 238 11.73 -2.65 -0.89
C VAL A 238 10.60 -2.30 0.07
N ILE A 239 9.45 -1.93 -0.48
CA ILE A 239 8.33 -1.32 0.26
C ILE A 239 7.19 -2.33 0.36
N PRO A 240 6.94 -2.95 1.53
CA PRO A 240 5.75 -3.76 1.74
C PRO A 240 4.47 -2.93 1.57
N HIS A 241 3.45 -3.54 0.96
CA HIS A 241 2.15 -2.89 0.74
C HIS A 241 1.01 -3.90 0.77
N GLY A 242 -0.24 -3.40 0.91
CA GLY A 242 -1.44 -4.21 0.88
C GLY A 242 -1.47 -5.34 1.92
N LEU A 243 -0.61 -5.29 2.94
CA LEU A 243 -0.39 -6.40 3.87
C LEU A 243 -1.66 -6.83 4.59
N ALA A 244 -2.46 -5.88 5.05
CA ALA A 244 -3.72 -6.18 5.74
C ALA A 244 -4.89 -6.49 4.80
N TRP A 245 -4.69 -6.47 3.49
CA TRP A 245 -5.72 -6.75 2.50
C TRP A 245 -6.04 -8.25 2.43
N GLY A 246 -7.25 -8.61 2.82
CA GLY A 246 -7.65 -10.01 2.99
C GLY A 246 -7.68 -10.83 1.70
N ILE A 247 -7.58 -10.21 0.52
CA ILE A 247 -7.46 -10.95 -0.75
C ILE A 247 -6.09 -11.62 -0.86
N HIS A 248 -5.05 -10.94 -0.40
CA HIS A 248 -3.69 -11.47 -0.42
C HIS A 248 -3.38 -12.25 0.86
N ALA A 249 -3.71 -11.65 2.02
CA ALA A 249 -3.45 -12.23 3.32
C ALA A 249 -4.55 -13.21 3.77
N GLY A 250 -4.20 -14.44 4.04
CA GLY A 250 -5.13 -15.42 4.61
C GLY A 250 -5.63 -15.00 6.00
N PRO A 251 -6.76 -15.56 6.48
CA PRO A 251 -7.39 -15.12 7.74
C PRO A 251 -6.49 -15.16 8.98
N GLY A 252 -5.48 -16.01 9.01
CA GLY A 252 -4.52 -16.16 10.11
C GLY A 252 -3.16 -15.51 9.87
N ALA A 253 -2.98 -14.74 8.78
CA ALA A 253 -1.70 -14.10 8.46
C ALA A 253 -1.32 -13.05 9.52
N ARG A 254 -0.02 -12.97 9.85
CA ARG A 254 0.56 -12.07 10.85
C ARG A 254 2.01 -11.74 10.50
N LEU A 255 2.43 -10.52 10.82
CA LEU A 255 3.78 -10.03 10.55
C LEU A 255 4.87 -10.59 11.48
N ASP A 256 4.52 -11.35 12.50
CA ASP A 256 5.49 -11.94 13.44
C ASP A 256 6.55 -12.80 12.75
N ASN A 257 6.15 -13.59 11.74
CA ASN A 257 7.05 -14.48 10.99
C ASN A 257 8.07 -13.73 10.13
N GLN A 258 7.82 -12.45 9.85
CA GLN A 258 8.71 -11.61 9.04
C GLN A 258 9.73 -10.83 9.88
N LEU A 259 9.51 -10.70 11.19
CA LEU A 259 10.40 -9.95 12.07
C LEU A 259 11.61 -10.78 12.51
N ASN A 260 12.48 -11.11 11.58
CA ASN A 260 13.76 -11.76 11.80
C ASN A 260 14.80 -11.27 10.79
N ARG A 261 16.09 -11.56 11.02
CA ARG A 261 17.18 -11.03 10.17
C ARG A 261 17.20 -11.59 8.74
N GLU A 262 16.53 -12.70 8.50
CA GLU A 262 16.48 -13.32 7.18
C GLU A 262 15.38 -12.69 6.31
N GLN A 263 14.25 -12.33 6.94
CA GLN A 263 13.07 -11.85 6.21
C GLN A 263 12.91 -10.33 6.27
N HIS A 264 13.63 -9.65 7.16
CA HIS A 264 13.58 -8.19 7.31
C HIS A 264 14.97 -7.56 7.18
N ASP A 265 15.15 -6.77 6.10
CA ASP A 265 16.33 -5.94 5.87
C ASP A 265 16.00 -4.45 6.20
N PRO A 266 16.45 -3.93 7.36
CA PRO A 266 16.16 -2.55 7.76
C PRO A 266 16.79 -1.47 6.88
N GLN A 267 17.70 -1.83 5.97
CA GLN A 267 18.32 -0.87 5.05
C GLN A 267 17.49 -0.67 3.79
N ARG A 268 16.89 -1.76 3.27
CA ARG A 268 16.02 -1.73 2.08
C ARG A 268 14.57 -1.49 2.44
N GLN A 269 14.10 -2.11 3.54
CA GLN A 269 12.73 -1.99 4.03
C GLN A 269 12.59 -0.81 4.99
N ARG A 270 12.81 0.39 4.48
CA ARG A 270 12.70 1.65 5.21
C ARG A 270 11.26 2.15 5.35
N LEU A 271 10.43 1.80 4.39
CA LEU A 271 9.08 2.36 4.21
C LEU A 271 8.05 1.24 4.22
N LEU A 272 6.84 1.60 4.62
CA LEU A 272 5.63 0.77 4.56
C LEU A 272 4.52 1.59 3.93
N GLU A 273 3.85 1.04 2.94
CA GLU A 273 2.65 1.65 2.38
C GLU A 273 1.44 1.32 3.25
N VAL A 274 0.90 2.35 3.91
CA VAL A 274 -0.23 2.21 4.83
C VAL A 274 -1.58 2.38 4.16
N TYR A 275 -1.63 2.99 2.96
CA TYR A 275 -2.86 3.23 2.22
C TYR A 275 -2.63 3.27 0.72
N SER A 276 -3.54 2.61 -0.02
CA SER A 276 -3.57 2.67 -1.49
C SER A 276 -5.00 2.71 -2.03
N GLY A 277 -5.17 2.52 -3.35
CA GLY A 277 -6.47 2.28 -3.98
C GLY A 277 -7.19 1.04 -3.45
N HIS A 278 -6.46 0.12 -2.84
CA HIS A 278 -6.99 -1.10 -2.22
C HIS A 278 -7.27 -0.95 -0.71
N GLY A 279 -7.19 0.27 -0.17
CA GLY A 279 -7.63 0.63 1.16
C GLY A 279 -6.52 0.76 2.21
N ASN A 280 -6.95 1.01 3.44
CA ASN A 280 -6.12 1.33 4.58
C ASN A 280 -5.65 0.07 5.33
N SER A 281 -4.35 -0.10 5.47
CA SER A 281 -3.67 -1.16 6.23
C SER A 281 -2.99 -0.63 7.50
N GLU A 282 -3.29 0.62 7.92
CA GLU A 282 -2.68 1.24 9.10
C GLU A 282 -3.22 0.64 10.39
N GLU A 283 -4.56 0.56 10.52
CA GLU A 283 -5.29 0.44 11.78
C GLU A 283 -5.33 -1.00 12.30
N TYR A 284 -4.96 -1.20 13.56
CA TYR A 284 -5.13 -2.46 14.28
C TYR A 284 -6.52 -2.54 14.92
N ARG A 285 -7.09 -3.76 14.96
CA ARG A 285 -8.31 -4.07 15.71
C ARG A 285 -8.13 -5.37 16.49
N THR A 286 -8.78 -5.45 17.63
CA THR A 286 -8.64 -6.60 18.54
C THR A 286 -9.43 -7.83 18.09
N TRP A 287 -10.43 -7.68 17.22
CA TRP A 287 -11.18 -8.80 16.67
C TRP A 287 -10.31 -9.62 15.69
N ARG A 288 -10.67 -10.87 15.50
CA ARG A 288 -9.95 -11.79 14.63
C ARG A 288 -10.91 -12.42 13.61
N PRO A 289 -10.48 -12.63 12.36
CA PRO A 289 -11.28 -13.33 11.35
C PRO A 289 -11.38 -14.83 11.64
N VAL A 290 -10.44 -15.39 12.39
CA VAL A 290 -10.37 -16.79 12.81
C VAL A 290 -9.85 -16.89 14.23
N ASP A 291 -10.47 -17.72 15.05
CA ASP A 291 -9.96 -18.14 16.36
C ASP A 291 -9.37 -19.56 16.27
N THR A 292 -8.67 -19.97 17.31
CA THR A 292 -8.02 -21.29 17.36
C THR A 292 -8.44 -22.01 18.63
N GLU A 293 -8.89 -23.26 18.48
CA GLU A 293 -9.15 -24.15 19.63
C GLU A 293 -7.87 -24.51 20.37
N ALA A 294 -8.00 -25.06 21.56
CA ALA A 294 -6.87 -25.62 22.31
C ALA A 294 -6.15 -26.75 21.56
N SER A 295 -6.82 -27.40 20.61
CA SER A 295 -6.27 -28.41 19.70
C SER A 295 -5.41 -27.84 18.58
N GLY A 296 -5.42 -26.51 18.37
CA GLY A 296 -4.82 -25.83 17.22
C GLY A 296 -5.75 -25.73 15.98
N ALA A 297 -6.95 -26.30 16.04
CA ALA A 297 -7.90 -26.23 14.92
C ALA A 297 -8.53 -24.83 14.78
N PRO A 298 -8.70 -24.30 13.55
CA PRO A 298 -9.36 -23.03 13.33
C PRO A 298 -10.86 -23.13 13.62
N ILE A 299 -11.40 -22.16 14.35
CA ILE A 299 -12.84 -22.01 14.63
C ILE A 299 -13.36 -20.64 14.22
N CYS A 300 -14.66 -20.60 13.91
CA CYS A 300 -15.37 -19.39 13.58
C CYS A 300 -15.60 -18.55 14.85
N PRO A 301 -15.07 -17.33 14.94
CA PRO A 301 -15.28 -16.49 16.11
C PRO A 301 -16.74 -16.03 16.21
N GLN A 302 -17.15 -15.68 17.44
CA GLN A 302 -18.45 -15.07 17.68
C GLN A 302 -18.49 -13.66 17.10
N PRO A 303 -19.61 -13.19 16.54
CA PRO A 303 -19.74 -11.80 16.12
C PRO A 303 -19.63 -10.86 17.32
N THR A 304 -19.04 -9.70 17.10
CA THR A 304 -19.00 -8.60 18.06
C THR A 304 -19.83 -7.43 17.51
N ARG A 305 -20.00 -6.37 18.32
CA ARG A 305 -20.63 -5.14 17.84
C ARG A 305 -19.91 -4.56 16.61
N ASP A 306 -18.58 -4.67 16.58
CA ASP A 306 -17.74 -3.99 15.61
C ASP A 306 -17.29 -4.89 14.46
N TYR A 307 -17.61 -6.20 14.53
CA TYR A 307 -17.17 -7.17 13.52
C TYR A 307 -18.12 -8.35 13.39
N LEU A 308 -18.52 -8.69 12.15
CA LEU A 308 -19.30 -9.87 11.77
C LEU A 308 -18.39 -10.82 10.96
N PRO A 309 -17.97 -11.99 11.50
CA PRO A 309 -17.22 -12.96 10.70
C PRO A 309 -18.05 -13.53 9.56
N CYS A 310 -17.48 -13.67 8.35
CA CYS A 310 -18.19 -14.28 7.21
C CYS A 310 -18.51 -15.75 7.43
N CYS A 311 -17.71 -16.49 8.18
CA CYS A 311 -18.05 -17.85 8.58
C CYS A 311 -19.30 -17.89 9.48
N TRP A 312 -19.47 -16.91 10.38
CA TRP A 312 -20.70 -16.79 11.18
C TRP A 312 -21.89 -16.49 10.30
N ARG A 313 -21.74 -15.53 9.36
CA ARG A 313 -22.80 -15.18 8.41
C ARG A 313 -23.22 -16.37 7.55
N ALA A 314 -22.29 -17.22 7.11
CA ALA A 314 -22.60 -18.47 6.41
C ALA A 314 -23.51 -19.37 7.24
N GLY A 315 -23.28 -19.48 8.54
CA GLY A 315 -24.17 -20.22 9.47
C GLY A 315 -25.57 -19.62 9.51
N GLU A 316 -25.71 -18.28 9.53
CA GLU A 316 -27.03 -17.63 9.53
C GLU A 316 -27.78 -17.81 8.19
N ILE A 317 -27.07 -17.77 7.07
CA ILE A 317 -27.65 -18.10 5.75
C ILE A 317 -28.15 -19.54 5.74
N MET A 318 -27.39 -20.48 6.30
CA MET A 318 -27.82 -21.87 6.41
C MET A 318 -29.06 -22.02 7.32
N ARG A 319 -29.05 -21.36 8.49
CA ARG A 319 -30.18 -21.40 9.44
C ARG A 319 -31.48 -20.92 8.78
N ALA A 320 -31.42 -19.86 8.00
CA ALA A 320 -32.54 -19.35 7.23
C ALA A 320 -33.06 -20.35 6.17
N ARG A 321 -32.23 -21.29 5.72
CA ARG A 321 -32.52 -22.29 4.69
C ARG A 321 -32.98 -23.65 5.30
N CYS A 322 -32.97 -23.83 6.61
CA CYS A 322 -33.32 -25.08 7.24
C CYS A 322 -34.81 -25.51 7.00
N GLY A 323 -35.72 -24.53 6.86
CA GLY A 323 -37.12 -24.83 6.61
C GLY A 323 -37.72 -25.75 7.67
N SER A 324 -38.19 -26.96 7.27
CA SER A 324 -38.83 -27.95 8.14
C SER A 324 -37.84 -29.00 8.71
N LEU A 325 -36.53 -28.81 8.58
CA LEU A 325 -35.57 -29.76 9.15
C LEU A 325 -35.67 -29.85 10.67
N PRO A 326 -35.37 -31.02 11.26
CA PRO A 326 -35.23 -31.14 12.71
C PRO A 326 -34.16 -30.17 13.24
N ALA A 327 -34.39 -29.60 14.42
CA ALA A 327 -33.48 -28.59 15.01
C ALA A 327 -32.04 -29.08 15.12
N SER A 328 -31.82 -30.34 15.52
CA SER A 328 -30.47 -30.93 15.62
C SER A 328 -29.78 -31.05 14.26
N GLU A 329 -30.53 -31.39 13.20
CA GLU A 329 -29.97 -31.47 11.85
C GLU A 329 -29.68 -30.06 11.29
N CYS A 330 -30.54 -29.09 11.57
CA CYS A 330 -30.30 -27.70 11.21
C CYS A 330 -29.01 -27.16 11.84
N GLU A 331 -28.84 -27.35 13.16
CA GLU A 331 -27.60 -26.87 13.84
C GLU A 331 -26.34 -27.60 13.34
N ALA A 332 -26.42 -28.88 12.99
CA ALA A 332 -25.31 -29.59 12.39
C ALA A 332 -24.89 -28.97 11.03
N ARG A 333 -25.92 -28.64 10.20
CA ARG A 333 -25.64 -27.94 8.90
C ARG A 333 -25.14 -26.52 9.08
N VAL A 334 -25.59 -25.80 10.11
CA VAL A 334 -25.06 -24.47 10.47
C VAL A 334 -23.58 -24.57 10.86
N ALA A 335 -23.22 -25.54 11.69
CA ALA A 335 -21.82 -25.77 12.06
C ALA A 335 -20.97 -26.14 10.86
N GLU A 336 -21.50 -27.00 9.97
CA GLU A 336 -20.81 -27.36 8.72
C GLU A 336 -20.60 -26.12 7.81
N ALA A 337 -21.60 -25.27 7.64
CA ALA A 337 -21.51 -24.04 6.85
C ALA A 337 -20.44 -23.11 7.39
N ARG A 338 -20.34 -22.93 8.72
CA ARG A 338 -19.29 -22.12 9.36
C ARG A 338 -17.91 -22.68 9.09
N ARG A 339 -17.71 -23.97 9.22
CA ARG A 339 -16.43 -24.63 8.94
C ARG A 339 -16.02 -24.48 7.47
N LEU A 340 -16.94 -24.77 6.53
CA LEU A 340 -16.66 -24.65 5.10
C LEU A 340 -16.36 -23.21 4.68
N ALA A 341 -16.98 -22.21 5.31
CA ALA A 341 -16.71 -20.81 5.04
C ALA A 341 -15.31 -20.37 5.55
N LEU A 342 -14.83 -20.92 6.67
CA LEU A 342 -13.45 -20.74 7.12
C LEU A 342 -12.45 -21.32 6.11
N GLU A 343 -12.73 -22.53 5.60
CA GLU A 343 -11.89 -23.20 4.61
C GLU A 343 -11.87 -22.47 3.25
N ALA A 344 -13.00 -21.82 2.89
CA ALA A 344 -13.10 -21.00 1.69
C ALA A 344 -12.35 -19.66 1.79
N GLY A 345 -11.95 -19.23 3.00
CA GLY A 345 -11.17 -18.04 3.22
C GLY A 345 -11.88 -16.77 2.75
N VAL A 346 -11.30 -16.06 1.77
CA VAL A 346 -11.84 -14.80 1.23
C VAL A 346 -13.03 -14.98 0.28
N ALA A 347 -13.36 -16.21 -0.09
CA ALA A 347 -14.46 -16.55 -0.98
C ALA A 347 -15.59 -17.37 -0.29
N PRO A 348 -16.13 -16.93 0.86
CA PRO A 348 -17.18 -17.64 1.59
C PRO A 348 -18.44 -17.84 0.76
N HIS A 349 -18.68 -17.02 -0.28
CA HIS A 349 -19.76 -17.14 -1.24
C HIS A 349 -19.72 -18.46 -2.03
N LEU A 350 -18.57 -19.14 -2.12
CA LEU A 350 -18.48 -20.46 -2.74
C LEU A 350 -19.23 -21.55 -1.96
N VAL A 351 -19.47 -21.30 -0.68
CA VAL A 351 -20.29 -22.22 0.17
C VAL A 351 -21.77 -22.18 -0.23
N PHE A 352 -22.22 -21.02 -0.72
CA PHE A 352 -23.57 -20.79 -1.22
C PHE A 352 -23.55 -20.05 -2.56
N PRO A 353 -23.28 -20.75 -3.70
CA PRO A 353 -23.08 -20.12 -5.01
C PRO A 353 -24.27 -19.32 -5.56
N ASP A 354 -25.47 -19.52 -5.03
CA ASP A 354 -26.70 -18.82 -5.44
C ASP A 354 -26.97 -17.54 -4.64
N THR A 355 -26.12 -17.22 -3.66
CA THR A 355 -26.24 -15.97 -2.89
C THR A 355 -25.83 -14.76 -3.71
N ARG A 356 -26.36 -13.60 -3.31
CA ARG A 356 -25.98 -12.29 -3.86
C ARG A 356 -25.02 -11.58 -2.88
N PRO A 357 -24.31 -10.54 -3.32
CA PRO A 357 -23.40 -9.76 -2.45
C PRO A 357 -24.09 -9.25 -1.18
N GLU A 358 -25.36 -8.84 -1.30
CA GLU A 358 -26.15 -8.29 -0.21
C GLU A 358 -26.47 -9.33 0.87
N ASP A 359 -26.57 -10.62 0.51
CA ASP A 359 -26.89 -11.70 1.45
C ASP A 359 -25.76 -11.90 2.48
N TRP A 360 -24.55 -11.45 2.17
CA TRP A 360 -23.38 -11.53 3.04
C TRP A 360 -23.23 -10.34 4.00
N LEU A 361 -24.07 -9.34 3.88
CA LEU A 361 -24.02 -8.11 4.68
C LEU A 361 -22.61 -7.49 4.66
N ASP A 362 -22.17 -6.92 5.78
CA ASP A 362 -20.85 -6.34 5.96
C ASP A 362 -19.83 -7.32 6.59
N CYS A 363 -20.05 -8.64 6.43
CA CYS A 363 -19.16 -9.60 7.06
C CYS A 363 -17.70 -9.44 6.62
N ASP A 364 -16.76 -9.73 7.51
CA ASP A 364 -15.30 -9.56 7.40
C ASP A 364 -14.84 -8.10 7.15
N GLN A 365 -15.70 -7.11 7.35
CA GLN A 365 -15.35 -5.72 7.15
C GLN A 365 -15.13 -4.99 8.48
N CYS A 366 -14.13 -4.09 8.50
CA CYS A 366 -13.96 -3.16 9.59
C CYS A 366 -15.02 -2.05 9.49
N ARG A 367 -15.87 -1.90 10.53
CA ARG A 367 -16.97 -0.92 10.54
C ARG A 367 -16.56 0.49 10.86
N ASP A 368 -15.54 0.64 11.67
CA ASP A 368 -15.05 1.91 12.24
C ASP A 368 -13.69 2.37 11.69
N CYS A 369 -13.13 1.64 10.71
CA CYS A 369 -11.88 2.02 10.07
C CYS A 369 -12.11 3.06 8.96
N PHE A 370 -11.09 3.88 8.71
CA PHE A 370 -11.07 4.80 7.59
C PHE A 370 -10.77 4.07 6.28
N LYS A 371 -11.68 4.12 5.31
CA LYS A 371 -11.50 3.48 3.99
C LYS A 371 -10.75 2.14 4.09
N PRO A 372 -11.28 1.15 4.83
CA PRO A 372 -10.58 -0.09 5.13
C PRO A 372 -10.25 -0.88 3.87
N THR A 373 -9.24 -1.71 3.93
CA THR A 373 -9.04 -2.77 2.95
C THR A 373 -10.21 -3.77 3.02
N PHE A 374 -10.54 -4.41 1.89
CA PHE A 374 -11.51 -5.49 1.90
C PHE A 374 -11.01 -6.66 2.76
N ALA A 375 -11.85 -7.12 3.69
CA ALA A 375 -11.54 -8.21 4.61
C ALA A 375 -10.22 -7.97 5.40
N LEU A 376 -10.15 -6.83 6.09
CA LEU A 376 -8.97 -6.42 6.86
C LEU A 376 -8.39 -7.54 7.73
N ARG A 377 -7.06 -7.68 7.73
CA ARG A 377 -6.30 -8.60 8.58
C ARG A 377 -5.53 -7.82 9.64
N PRO A 378 -6.06 -7.68 10.87
CA PRO A 378 -5.41 -6.85 11.91
C PRO A 378 -3.98 -7.24 12.26
N GLY A 379 -3.62 -8.53 12.19
CA GLY A 379 -2.27 -9.03 12.41
C GLY A 379 -1.24 -8.63 11.34
N GLU A 380 -1.68 -8.04 10.25
CA GLU A 380 -0.86 -7.52 9.16
C GLU A 380 -0.87 -5.98 9.10
N SER A 381 -1.51 -5.30 10.08
CA SER A 381 -1.57 -3.84 10.09
C SER A 381 -0.24 -3.19 10.49
N ALA A 382 -0.06 -1.92 10.05
CA ALA A 382 1.11 -1.14 10.40
C ALA A 382 1.26 -0.94 11.92
N GLN A 383 0.16 -0.65 12.62
CA GLN A 383 0.16 -0.49 14.08
C GLN A 383 0.60 -1.77 14.79
N TYR A 384 0.10 -2.93 14.34
CA TYR A 384 0.50 -4.21 14.89
C TYR A 384 2.01 -4.43 14.73
N SER A 385 2.56 -4.18 13.54
CA SER A 385 3.98 -4.35 13.26
C SER A 385 4.88 -3.49 14.15
N LEU A 386 4.48 -2.24 14.42
CA LEU A 386 5.25 -1.31 15.26
C LEU A 386 5.26 -1.70 16.75
N ALA A 387 4.30 -2.48 17.19
CA ALA A 387 4.24 -3.01 18.55
C ALA A 387 5.07 -4.28 18.76
N LEU A 388 5.46 -4.97 17.68
CA LEU A 388 6.22 -6.22 17.75
C LEU A 388 7.68 -5.99 18.14
N SER A 389 8.23 -6.97 18.88
CA SER A 389 9.66 -7.10 19.18
C SER A 389 10.11 -8.56 19.07
N ASN A 390 11.19 -8.82 18.35
CA ASN A 390 11.80 -10.16 18.32
C ASN A 390 13.01 -10.21 19.28
N PHE A 391 12.84 -10.90 20.42
CA PHE A 391 13.85 -11.05 21.45
C PHE A 391 14.91 -12.10 21.10
N GLY A 392 14.69 -12.92 20.08
CA GLY A 392 15.65 -13.88 19.54
C GLY A 392 16.65 -13.29 18.54
N ALA A 393 16.45 -12.05 18.13
CA ALA A 393 17.32 -11.34 17.18
C ALA A 393 17.66 -9.94 17.71
N ALA A 394 18.94 -9.56 17.67
CA ALA A 394 19.37 -8.24 18.11
C ALA A 394 19.15 -7.19 17.00
N GLY A 395 18.61 -6.02 17.35
CA GLY A 395 18.59 -4.82 16.54
C GLY A 395 19.99 -4.15 16.45
N LYS A 396 20.07 -3.01 15.76
CA LYS A 396 21.32 -2.24 15.61
C LYS A 396 21.83 -1.66 16.92
N ASP A 397 20.94 -1.32 17.82
CA ASP A 397 21.16 -0.74 19.15
C ASP A 397 21.47 -1.79 20.24
N GLY A 398 21.52 -3.08 19.87
CA GLY A 398 21.70 -4.20 20.78
C GLY A 398 20.44 -4.64 21.53
N GLY A 399 19.34 -3.90 21.38
CA GLY A 399 18.00 -4.29 21.84
C GLY A 399 17.35 -5.36 20.93
N PRO A 400 16.08 -5.73 21.17
CA PRO A 400 15.35 -6.66 20.31
C PRO A 400 15.15 -6.08 18.91
N LEU A 401 15.11 -6.95 17.92
CA LEU A 401 14.80 -6.52 16.53
C LEU A 401 13.37 -6.01 16.47
N ARG A 402 13.14 -4.86 15.80
CA ARG A 402 11.86 -4.20 15.62
C ARG A 402 11.71 -3.69 14.20
N PHE A 403 10.47 -3.58 13.73
CA PHE A 403 10.16 -2.80 12.53
C PHE A 403 10.25 -1.30 12.84
N ARG A 404 10.92 -0.56 11.97
CA ARG A 404 11.08 0.90 12.07
C ARG A 404 10.74 1.54 10.72
N TRP A 405 9.47 1.47 10.34
CA TRP A 405 8.96 1.97 9.07
C TRP A 405 8.80 3.49 9.04
N GLY A 406 9.06 4.12 7.88
CA GLY A 406 8.41 5.37 7.49
C GLY A 406 7.10 5.05 6.76
N PHE A 407 6.09 5.89 6.88
CA PHE A 407 4.80 5.69 6.28
C PHE A 407 4.67 6.40 4.94
N VAL A 408 4.24 5.67 3.92
CA VAL A 408 3.90 6.20 2.60
C VAL A 408 2.49 5.76 2.21
N ALA A 409 1.93 6.40 1.19
CA ALA A 409 0.71 5.97 0.53
C ALA A 409 0.88 6.13 -0.98
N SER A 410 0.15 5.36 -1.77
CA SER A 410 0.26 5.31 -3.22
C SER A 410 -1.11 5.07 -3.86
N SER A 411 -1.21 5.05 -5.19
CA SER A 411 -2.47 4.73 -5.85
C SER A 411 -2.71 3.23 -5.99
N ASP A 412 -1.68 2.47 -6.31
CA ASP A 412 -1.81 1.07 -6.72
C ASP A 412 -2.79 0.94 -7.90
N ASP A 413 -2.71 1.92 -8.80
CA ASP A 413 -3.62 2.04 -9.95
C ASP A 413 -3.17 1.14 -11.09
N HIS A 414 -4.10 0.37 -11.67
CA HIS A 414 -3.85 -0.59 -12.72
C HIS A 414 -4.17 -0.07 -14.14
N HIS A 415 -4.19 1.26 -14.34
CA HIS A 415 -4.48 1.92 -15.61
C HIS A 415 -3.39 2.92 -16.04
N ALA A 416 -2.17 2.80 -15.50
CA ALA A 416 -1.08 3.76 -15.71
C ALA A 416 -1.45 5.21 -15.32
N ARG A 417 -2.14 5.38 -14.17
CA ARG A 417 -2.63 6.67 -13.68
C ARG A 417 -2.06 7.03 -12.31
N PRO A 418 -0.77 7.35 -12.20
CA PRO A 418 -0.16 7.71 -10.92
C PRO A 418 -0.86 8.90 -10.26
N GLY A 419 -1.22 8.74 -8.98
CA GLY A 419 -1.79 9.81 -8.17
C GLY A 419 -3.25 10.12 -8.48
N THR A 420 -4.08 9.14 -8.78
CA THR A 420 -5.52 9.27 -9.07
C THR A 420 -6.35 9.93 -7.98
N GLY A 421 -5.85 10.00 -6.74
CA GLY A 421 -6.55 10.59 -5.59
C GLY A 421 -6.66 12.12 -5.58
N TYR A 422 -6.28 12.83 -6.64
CA TYR A 422 -6.37 14.29 -6.70
C TYR A 422 -7.81 14.83 -6.80
N LYS A 423 -8.75 14.03 -7.30
CA LYS A 423 -10.18 14.34 -7.38
C LYS A 423 -11.06 13.11 -7.23
N GLN A 424 -12.19 13.25 -6.58
CA GLN A 424 -13.21 12.20 -6.43
C GLN A 424 -14.17 12.23 -7.63
N VAL A 425 -13.69 11.81 -8.78
CA VAL A 425 -14.44 11.81 -10.06
C VAL A 425 -14.22 10.51 -10.82
N ALA A 426 -15.14 10.22 -11.75
CA ALA A 426 -14.99 9.10 -12.69
C ALA A 426 -14.60 7.77 -12.01
N ARG A 427 -15.37 7.34 -11.00
CA ARG A 427 -15.11 6.18 -10.16
C ARG A 427 -14.50 4.99 -10.91
N LYS A 428 -15.14 4.55 -12.01
CA LYS A 428 -14.70 3.37 -12.80
C LYS A 428 -13.45 3.61 -13.64
N LEU A 429 -13.01 4.85 -13.77
CA LEU A 429 -11.80 5.24 -14.48
C LEU A 429 -10.63 5.44 -13.52
N MET A 430 -10.90 5.92 -12.31
CA MET A 430 -9.90 6.33 -11.33
C MET A 430 -9.78 5.35 -10.14
N THR A 431 -10.39 4.18 -10.24
CA THR A 431 -10.27 3.10 -9.25
C THR A 431 -10.25 1.75 -9.95
N ASP A 432 -9.80 0.71 -9.26
CA ASP A 432 -9.86 -0.68 -9.73
C ASP A 432 -11.22 -1.35 -9.45
N ALA A 433 -12.30 -0.55 -9.37
CA ALA A 433 -13.67 -1.04 -9.19
C ALA A 433 -14.22 -1.67 -10.47
N HIS A 434 -13.68 -2.81 -10.87
CA HIS A 434 -14.04 -3.54 -12.09
C HIS A 434 -15.09 -4.62 -11.85
N GLY A 435 -15.80 -4.97 -12.92
CA GLY A 435 -16.75 -6.04 -12.94
C GLY A 435 -17.32 -6.27 -14.34
N PHE A 436 -18.07 -7.33 -14.54
CA PHE A 436 -18.67 -7.67 -15.82
C PHE A 436 -19.67 -6.61 -16.27
N GLN A 437 -19.52 -6.10 -17.49
CA GLN A 437 -20.37 -5.02 -18.01
C GLN A 437 -21.67 -5.52 -18.64
N SER A 438 -21.84 -6.82 -18.87
CA SER A 438 -22.99 -7.42 -19.54
C SER A 438 -23.94 -8.11 -18.55
N GLU A 439 -25.21 -7.68 -18.50
CA GLU A 439 -26.28 -8.33 -17.74
C GLU A 439 -26.53 -9.79 -18.14
N LEU A 440 -26.27 -10.14 -19.39
CA LEU A 440 -26.48 -11.51 -19.89
C LEU A 440 -25.24 -12.38 -19.70
N PHE A 441 -24.09 -11.87 -20.10
CA PHE A 441 -22.85 -12.64 -20.10
C PHE A 441 -22.21 -12.78 -18.71
N GLY A 442 -22.24 -11.73 -17.91
CA GLY A 442 -21.68 -11.75 -16.54
C GLY A 442 -22.33 -12.83 -15.66
N PRO A 443 -23.68 -12.86 -15.49
CA PRO A 443 -24.35 -13.90 -14.74
C PRO A 443 -24.17 -15.32 -15.32
N TRP A 444 -24.09 -15.45 -16.66
CA TRP A 444 -23.83 -16.73 -17.32
C TRP A 444 -22.42 -17.25 -16.99
N LEU A 445 -21.41 -16.39 -17.12
CA LEU A 445 -20.02 -16.75 -16.84
C LEU A 445 -19.82 -17.05 -15.35
N ARG A 446 -20.38 -16.24 -14.47
CA ARG A 446 -20.41 -16.52 -13.03
C ARG A 446 -20.95 -17.92 -12.74
N LYS A 447 -22.10 -18.27 -13.31
CA LYS A 447 -22.73 -19.58 -13.15
C LYS A 447 -21.87 -20.72 -13.68
N TRP A 448 -21.09 -20.46 -14.72
CA TRP A 448 -20.18 -21.43 -15.30
C TRP A 448 -18.88 -21.56 -14.47
N VAL A 449 -18.38 -20.47 -13.91
CA VAL A 449 -17.14 -20.40 -13.12
C VAL A 449 -17.34 -20.90 -11.69
N VAL A 450 -18.36 -20.41 -11.01
CA VAL A 450 -18.63 -20.68 -9.57
C VAL A 450 -19.47 -21.95 -9.40
N GLY A 451 -20.24 -22.30 -10.43
CA GLY A 451 -21.13 -23.44 -10.38
C GLY A 451 -22.54 -23.06 -9.88
N ARG A 452 -23.33 -24.08 -9.64
CA ARG A 452 -24.70 -23.96 -9.13
C ARG A 452 -24.80 -24.61 -7.75
N GLN A 453 -25.59 -24.01 -6.87
CA GLN A 453 -26.01 -24.69 -5.65
C GLN A 453 -26.75 -26.01 -6.03
N LYS A 454 -26.24 -27.14 -5.56
CA LYS A 454 -26.81 -28.45 -5.86
C LYS A 454 -28.04 -28.73 -4.97
N ASP A 455 -27.93 -28.36 -3.70
CA ASP A 455 -29.00 -28.49 -2.70
C ASP A 455 -29.01 -27.21 -1.85
N PRO A 456 -30.04 -26.34 -1.93
CA PRO A 456 -30.08 -25.10 -1.15
C PRO A 456 -30.03 -25.31 0.37
N GLN A 457 -30.40 -26.49 0.84
CA GLN A 457 -30.39 -26.86 2.26
C GLN A 457 -29.06 -27.49 2.70
N ARG A 458 -28.03 -27.55 1.85
CA ARG A 458 -26.70 -28.05 2.20
C ARG A 458 -25.62 -27.07 1.76
N PRO A 459 -24.69 -26.72 2.65
CA PRO A 459 -23.51 -25.96 2.26
C PRO A 459 -22.60 -26.79 1.35
N GLN A 460 -21.86 -26.15 0.49
CA GLN A 460 -20.89 -26.79 -0.42
C GLN A 460 -19.48 -26.54 0.05
N ALA A 461 -18.61 -27.54 -0.05
CA ALA A 461 -17.18 -27.32 0.08
C ALA A 461 -16.67 -26.53 -1.12
N ALA A 462 -15.83 -25.55 -0.89
CA ALA A 462 -14.99 -24.97 -1.96
C ALA A 462 -14.03 -26.08 -2.43
N ASP A 463 -13.99 -26.38 -3.73
CA ASP A 463 -13.12 -27.43 -4.27
C ASP A 463 -11.62 -27.15 -4.00
N ARG A 464 -11.30 -25.95 -3.57
CA ARG A 464 -9.95 -25.44 -3.21
C ARG A 464 -10.05 -24.08 -2.49
N PRO A 465 -9.01 -23.67 -1.73
CA PRO A 465 -8.94 -22.30 -1.22
C PRO A 465 -8.99 -21.30 -2.37
N ALA A 466 -9.75 -20.21 -2.21
CA ALA A 466 -9.85 -19.14 -3.19
C ALA A 466 -8.46 -18.48 -3.41
N ARG A 467 -7.84 -18.72 -4.55
CA ARG A 467 -6.50 -18.22 -4.90
C ARG A 467 -6.25 -18.04 -6.40
N SER A 468 -7.30 -18.02 -7.18
CA SER A 468 -7.18 -17.79 -8.62
C SER A 468 -7.95 -16.54 -8.99
N LEU A 469 -7.57 -15.91 -10.11
CA LEU A 469 -8.36 -14.86 -10.76
C LEU A 469 -9.85 -15.25 -10.85
N ARG A 470 -10.12 -16.55 -11.05
CA ARG A 470 -11.45 -17.14 -11.09
C ARG A 470 -12.24 -16.94 -9.79
N ASP A 471 -11.57 -17.01 -8.66
CA ASP A 471 -12.21 -16.87 -7.34
C ASP A 471 -12.40 -15.39 -6.96
N LEU A 472 -11.52 -14.50 -7.49
CA LEU A 472 -11.62 -13.05 -7.34
C LEU A 472 -12.81 -12.46 -8.10
N PHE A 473 -13.20 -13.04 -9.24
CA PHE A 473 -14.34 -12.56 -10.03
C PHE A 473 -15.68 -12.62 -9.27
N ASP A 474 -15.72 -13.32 -8.16
CA ASP A 474 -16.93 -13.50 -7.39
C ASP A 474 -16.96 -12.74 -6.06
N VAL A 475 -15.87 -12.07 -5.71
CA VAL A 475 -15.85 -11.17 -4.56
C VAL A 475 -16.44 -9.83 -4.98
N GLU A 476 -17.74 -9.84 -5.30
CA GLU A 476 -18.46 -8.71 -5.88
C GLU A 476 -18.48 -7.48 -4.97
N ARG A 477 -18.34 -7.68 -3.66
CA ARG A 477 -18.29 -6.58 -2.70
C ARG A 477 -16.98 -5.83 -2.72
N ILE A 478 -15.94 -6.42 -3.32
CA ILE A 478 -14.59 -5.83 -3.39
C ILE A 478 -14.59 -4.46 -4.05
N ALA A 479 -15.40 -4.27 -5.11
CA ALA A 479 -15.51 -3.01 -5.82
C ALA A 479 -15.98 -1.84 -4.94
N SER A 480 -16.64 -2.13 -3.81
CA SER A 480 -17.04 -1.14 -2.80
C SER A 480 -15.88 -0.71 -1.89
N PHE A 481 -14.71 -1.35 -2.01
CA PHE A 481 -13.48 -1.10 -1.24
C PHE A 481 -12.33 -0.67 -2.15
N MET A 482 -12.63 -0.27 -3.39
CA MET A 482 -11.65 0.29 -4.32
C MET A 482 -11.75 1.81 -4.33
N TYR A 483 -10.63 2.47 -4.05
CA TYR A 483 -10.55 3.93 -3.86
C TYR A 483 -9.65 4.56 -4.92
N PRO A 484 -9.68 5.90 -5.10
CA PRO A 484 -8.73 6.57 -6.00
C PRO A 484 -7.26 6.51 -5.54
N GLY A 485 -7.00 6.02 -4.31
CA GLY A 485 -5.66 5.86 -3.78
C GLY A 485 -5.09 7.09 -3.09
N GLY A 486 -3.84 6.94 -2.65
CA GLY A 486 -3.09 7.91 -1.87
C GLY A 486 -1.93 8.52 -2.61
N LEU A 487 -1.15 9.33 -1.87
CA LEU A 487 0.10 9.94 -2.33
C LEU A 487 1.15 9.79 -1.24
N VAL A 488 2.40 9.63 -1.65
CA VAL A 488 3.54 9.86 -0.78
C VAL A 488 3.97 11.32 -0.89
N ALA A 489 4.29 11.94 0.25
CA ALA A 489 4.90 13.25 0.32
C ALA A 489 6.28 13.14 0.97
N VAL A 490 7.27 13.88 0.44
CA VAL A 490 8.64 13.88 0.95
C VAL A 490 9.06 15.29 1.37
N HIS A 491 9.76 15.41 2.50
CA HIS A 491 10.46 16.63 2.90
C HIS A 491 11.85 16.66 2.27
N SER A 492 11.95 17.24 1.08
CA SER A 492 13.16 17.22 0.25
C SER A 492 13.88 18.56 0.23
N THR A 493 15.22 18.52 0.14
CA THR A 493 16.07 19.69 -0.02
C THR A 493 16.10 20.24 -1.45
N GLY A 494 15.54 19.49 -2.40
CA GLY A 494 15.47 19.85 -3.82
C GLY A 494 14.56 18.93 -4.59
N ARG A 495 14.44 19.15 -5.90
CA ARG A 495 13.60 18.35 -6.80
C ARG A 495 14.36 17.23 -7.50
N SER A 496 15.69 17.20 -7.38
CA SER A 496 16.51 16.17 -8.03
C SER A 496 16.17 14.75 -7.52
N ARG A 497 16.44 13.75 -8.35
CA ARG A 497 16.32 12.33 -7.98
C ARG A 497 17.02 12.02 -6.66
N ASP A 498 18.26 12.51 -6.49
CA ASP A 498 19.05 12.25 -5.28
C ASP A 498 18.46 12.92 -4.03
N ALA A 499 17.90 14.12 -4.17
CA ALA A 499 17.26 14.82 -3.05
C ALA A 499 15.98 14.11 -2.59
N ILE A 500 15.14 13.65 -3.54
CA ILE A 500 13.92 12.86 -3.26
C ILE A 500 14.32 11.51 -2.64
N TRP A 501 15.27 10.79 -3.26
CA TRP A 501 15.75 9.51 -2.75
C TRP A 501 16.31 9.60 -1.33
N SER A 502 17.09 10.65 -1.05
CA SER A 502 17.62 10.89 0.28
C SER A 502 16.53 11.12 1.33
N ALA A 503 15.45 11.80 0.98
CA ALA A 503 14.31 11.99 1.88
C ALA A 503 13.58 10.65 2.16
N LEU A 504 13.36 9.82 1.13
CA LEU A 504 12.81 8.47 1.27
C LEU A 504 13.68 7.60 2.18
N GLN A 505 15.00 7.61 2.00
CA GLN A 505 15.95 6.85 2.82
C GLN A 505 15.98 7.33 4.29
N ARG A 506 15.81 8.61 4.55
CA ARG A 506 15.72 9.15 5.91
C ARG A 506 14.34 8.99 6.54
N ARG A 507 13.35 8.47 5.81
CA ARG A 507 11.94 8.38 6.25
C ARG A 507 11.32 9.74 6.57
N GLU A 508 11.88 10.83 6.05
CA GLU A 508 11.30 12.17 6.14
C GLU A 508 10.14 12.30 5.14
N VAL A 509 9.16 11.45 5.31
CA VAL A 509 8.05 11.22 4.38
C VAL A 509 6.75 11.02 5.15
N TYR A 510 5.63 11.18 4.45
CA TYR A 510 4.31 10.87 4.99
C TYR A 510 3.36 10.43 3.87
N GLY A 511 2.31 9.68 4.24
CA GLY A 511 1.25 9.30 3.31
C GLY A 511 0.08 10.27 3.38
N THR A 512 -0.68 10.42 2.28
CA THR A 512 -2.00 11.05 2.27
C THR A 512 -3.03 10.16 1.60
N SER A 513 -4.30 10.35 1.90
CA SER A 513 -5.40 9.61 1.27
C SER A 513 -5.83 10.17 -0.10
N GLY A 514 -4.93 10.92 -0.76
CA GLY A 514 -5.12 11.51 -2.08
C GLY A 514 -5.01 13.03 -2.11
N PRO A 515 -5.74 13.78 -1.26
CA PRO A 515 -5.56 15.24 -1.15
C PRO A 515 -4.15 15.61 -0.67
N ARG A 516 -3.58 16.69 -1.24
CA ARG A 516 -2.23 17.19 -0.89
C ARG A 516 -2.25 18.00 0.40
N ILE A 517 -2.54 17.32 1.52
CA ILE A 517 -2.44 17.87 2.86
C ILE A 517 -0.95 18.08 3.18
N LEU A 518 -0.57 19.26 3.66
CA LEU A 518 0.79 19.54 4.11
C LEU A 518 0.91 19.19 5.58
N LEU A 519 1.93 18.40 5.96
CA LEU A 519 2.12 17.90 7.32
C LEU A 519 3.58 17.98 7.75
N TRP A 520 3.83 18.51 8.94
CA TRP A 520 5.11 18.51 9.64
C TRP A 520 4.89 17.91 11.03
N PHE A 521 5.79 17.04 11.45
CA PHE A 521 5.78 16.43 12.78
C PHE A 521 7.21 16.29 13.28
N ASP A 522 7.50 16.92 14.42
CA ASP A 522 8.84 17.01 14.98
C ASP A 522 8.85 16.75 16.49
N LEU A 523 9.86 16.04 16.98
CA LEU A 523 10.29 16.06 18.36
C LEU A 523 11.15 17.31 18.57
N ILE A 524 10.70 18.29 19.38
CA ILE A 524 11.30 19.62 19.46
C ILE A 524 12.35 19.76 20.58
N ASN A 525 12.53 18.75 21.42
CA ASN A 525 13.53 18.70 22.47
C ASN A 525 14.47 17.50 22.35
N ALA A 526 14.74 17.04 21.13
CA ALA A 526 15.73 16.00 20.88
C ALA A 526 17.15 16.48 21.23
N PRO A 527 18.07 15.56 21.62
CA PRO A 527 19.48 15.89 21.72
C PRO A 527 20.01 16.46 20.40
N GLY A 528 20.53 17.68 20.47
CA GLY A 528 20.98 18.40 19.25
C GLY A 528 19.91 19.27 18.58
N GLY A 529 18.70 19.36 19.12
CA GLY A 529 17.66 20.26 18.68
C GLY A 529 16.37 19.56 18.23
N ARG A 530 15.90 19.84 17.01
CA ARG A 530 14.66 19.31 16.46
C ARG A 530 14.92 18.01 15.64
N ALA A 531 14.12 16.96 15.87
CA ALA A 531 14.15 15.72 15.12
C ALA A 531 12.84 15.55 14.35
N PRO A 532 12.86 15.51 12.98
CA PRO A 532 11.66 15.40 12.18
C PRO A 532 11.07 13.98 12.19
N MET A 533 9.87 13.81 11.62
CA MET A 533 9.27 12.51 11.36
C MET A 533 10.27 11.55 10.70
N GLY A 534 10.17 10.26 11.01
CA GLY A 534 11.10 9.21 10.56
C GLY A 534 12.35 9.07 11.42
N SER A 535 12.59 9.97 12.39
CA SER A 535 13.77 9.95 13.25
C SER A 535 13.72 8.84 14.29
N GLU A 536 14.90 8.36 14.67
CA GLU A 536 15.15 7.48 15.83
C GLU A 536 15.96 8.29 16.85
N VAL A 537 15.44 8.45 18.05
CA VAL A 537 16.01 9.36 19.06
C VAL A 537 16.02 8.69 20.43
N ALA A 538 17.16 8.66 21.10
CA ALA A 538 17.28 8.23 22.50
C ALA A 538 17.23 9.46 23.41
N ILE A 539 16.29 9.49 24.36
CA ILE A 539 16.16 10.57 25.36
C ILE A 539 15.79 9.99 26.74
N ASP A 540 16.19 10.71 27.79
CA ASP A 540 15.91 10.41 29.19
C ASP A 540 14.95 11.42 29.85
N GLN A 541 14.35 12.28 29.04
CA GLN A 541 13.43 13.32 29.47
C GLN A 541 12.07 13.19 28.76
N THR A 542 11.06 13.87 29.28
CA THR A 542 9.72 13.93 28.67
C THR A 542 9.80 14.42 27.22
N PRO A 543 9.39 13.61 26.23
CA PRO A 543 9.41 14.02 24.83
C PRO A 543 8.37 15.09 24.58
N ARG A 544 8.75 16.10 23.82
CA ARG A 544 7.91 17.22 23.44
C ARG A 544 7.81 17.35 21.95
N PHE A 545 6.59 17.34 21.43
CA PHE A 545 6.30 17.31 20.01
C PHE A 545 5.61 18.56 19.52
N GLN A 546 5.81 18.88 18.25
CA GLN A 546 5.06 19.87 17.51
C GLN A 546 4.54 19.26 16.20
N VAL A 547 3.27 19.48 15.93
CA VAL A 547 2.60 19.14 14.67
C VAL A 547 2.15 20.43 14.01
N ARG A 548 2.35 20.52 12.69
CA ARG A 548 1.73 21.55 11.86
C ARG A 548 1.07 20.86 10.67
N ALA A 549 -0.18 21.19 10.38
CA ALA A 549 -0.89 20.68 9.22
C ALA A 549 -1.63 21.80 8.50
N VAL A 550 -1.66 21.74 7.17
CA VAL A 550 -2.40 22.67 6.31
C VAL A 550 -3.21 21.87 5.30
N GLY A 551 -4.49 22.15 5.16
CA GLY A 551 -5.39 21.43 4.30
C GLY A 551 -5.03 21.57 2.81
N ALA A 552 -5.46 20.59 2.03
CA ALA A 552 -5.28 20.58 0.58
C ALA A 552 -6.07 21.70 -0.09
N PHE A 553 -5.64 22.11 -1.26
CA PHE A 553 -6.42 23.04 -2.07
C PHE A 553 -7.72 22.42 -2.57
N VAL A 554 -8.80 23.20 -2.57
CA VAL A 554 -10.04 22.88 -3.30
C VAL A 554 -9.71 22.73 -4.77
N GLN A 555 -10.27 21.72 -5.41
CA GLN A 555 -10.03 21.47 -6.85
C GLN A 555 -11.13 22.10 -7.69
N LYS A 556 -10.73 22.83 -8.74
CA LYS A 556 -11.63 23.32 -9.79
C LYS A 556 -12.02 22.18 -10.72
N PRO A 557 -13.22 22.22 -11.34
CA PRO A 557 -13.56 21.26 -12.38
C PRO A 557 -12.69 21.46 -13.64
N GLY A 558 -12.52 20.40 -14.42
CA GLY A 558 -11.76 20.41 -15.67
C GLY A 558 -10.25 20.43 -15.49
N CYS A 559 -9.54 20.86 -16.52
CA CYS A 559 -8.09 20.97 -16.57
C CYS A 559 -7.64 22.44 -16.73
N PRO A 560 -6.41 22.82 -16.26
CA PRO A 560 -5.85 24.14 -16.55
C PRO A 560 -5.74 24.38 -18.06
N ALA A 561 -6.01 25.64 -18.49
CA ALA A 561 -6.04 25.98 -19.91
C ALA A 561 -4.70 25.77 -20.65
N ASP A 562 -3.58 25.90 -19.94
CA ASP A 562 -2.24 25.66 -20.48
C ASP A 562 -1.94 24.17 -20.70
N THR A 563 -2.60 23.26 -19.97
CA THR A 563 -2.48 21.81 -20.17
C THR A 563 -2.97 21.41 -21.57
N ALA A 564 -4.10 21.98 -22.02
CA ALA A 564 -4.65 21.73 -23.36
C ALA A 564 -3.75 22.25 -24.51
N GLN A 565 -2.77 23.12 -24.21
CA GLN A 565 -1.77 23.57 -25.18
C GLN A 565 -0.58 22.60 -25.29
N LYS A 566 -0.34 21.81 -24.26
CA LYS A 566 0.79 20.87 -24.17
C LYS A 566 0.43 19.46 -24.66
N VAL A 567 -0.85 19.09 -24.51
CA VAL A 567 -1.38 17.76 -24.88
C VAL A 567 -2.69 17.94 -25.63
N SER A 568 -2.93 17.13 -26.68
CA SER A 568 -4.20 17.21 -27.43
C SER A 568 -5.42 16.95 -26.53
N ALA A 569 -6.55 17.59 -26.86
CA ALA A 569 -7.80 17.42 -26.12
C ALA A 569 -8.26 15.96 -26.08
N GLU A 570 -8.06 15.21 -27.17
CA GLU A 570 -8.37 13.78 -27.26
C GLU A 570 -7.53 12.97 -26.26
N ARG A 571 -6.21 13.24 -26.18
CA ARG A 571 -5.34 12.55 -25.22
C ARG A 571 -5.64 12.91 -23.77
N LEU A 572 -5.96 14.19 -23.48
CA LEU A 572 -6.41 14.61 -22.15
C LEU A 572 -7.71 13.90 -21.75
N LEU A 573 -8.66 13.78 -22.66
CA LEU A 573 -9.91 13.07 -22.36
C LEU A 573 -9.64 11.58 -22.07
N ARG A 574 -8.82 10.95 -22.87
CA ARG A 574 -8.46 9.54 -22.69
C ARG A 574 -7.71 9.29 -21.36
N LEU A 575 -6.70 10.11 -21.06
CA LEU A 575 -5.86 9.91 -19.87
C LEU A 575 -6.57 10.39 -18.60
N CYS A 576 -7.04 11.63 -18.59
CA CYS A 576 -7.51 12.35 -17.40
C CYS A 576 -9.02 12.30 -17.20
N GLY A 577 -9.79 11.73 -18.16
CA GLY A 577 -11.26 11.81 -18.12
C GLY A 577 -11.81 13.24 -18.20
N GLY A 578 -11.01 14.20 -18.69
CA GLY A 578 -11.35 15.62 -18.72
C GLY A 578 -11.16 16.37 -17.40
N GLU A 579 -10.63 15.72 -16.37
CA GLU A 579 -10.40 16.28 -15.05
C GLU A 579 -8.91 16.15 -14.67
N CYS A 580 -8.25 17.27 -14.32
CA CYS A 580 -6.87 17.33 -13.92
C CYS A 580 -6.74 17.86 -12.48
N TYR A 581 -5.58 17.69 -11.86
CA TYR A 581 -5.22 18.47 -10.68
C TYR A 581 -5.26 19.95 -11.05
N TYR A 582 -6.27 20.64 -10.53
CA TYR A 582 -6.53 22.04 -10.83
C TYR A 582 -6.89 22.80 -9.54
N PRO A 583 -5.87 23.20 -8.76
CA PRO A 583 -6.10 23.81 -7.46
C PRO A 583 -6.74 25.21 -7.59
N ASP A 584 -7.66 25.50 -6.66
CA ASP A 584 -8.16 26.86 -6.41
C ASP A 584 -7.20 27.59 -5.44
N SER A 585 -7.51 28.83 -5.12
CA SER A 585 -6.85 29.60 -4.06
C SER A 585 -7.32 29.22 -2.65
N GLU A 586 -8.49 28.60 -2.53
CA GLU A 586 -9.08 28.16 -1.27
C GLU A 586 -8.49 26.81 -0.82
N ARG A 587 -8.26 26.69 0.51
CA ARG A 587 -7.84 25.42 1.13
C ARG A 587 -8.94 24.83 1.97
N ARG A 588 -9.00 23.49 1.99
CA ARG A 588 -9.78 22.75 2.97
C ARG A 588 -9.22 23.00 4.38
N ARG A 589 -10.09 22.90 5.40
CA ARG A 589 -9.68 23.09 6.77
C ARG A 589 -9.20 21.77 7.38
N ILE A 590 -8.19 21.87 8.25
CA ILE A 590 -7.83 20.76 9.13
C ILE A 590 -8.81 20.78 10.30
N ALA A 591 -9.57 19.71 10.48
CA ALA A 591 -10.57 19.57 11.52
C ALA A 591 -9.93 19.12 12.84
N ALA A 592 -9.01 18.17 12.80
CA ALA A 592 -8.35 17.65 13.99
C ALA A 592 -6.95 17.09 13.68
N ILE A 593 -6.14 17.00 14.73
CA ILE A 593 -4.90 16.23 14.75
C ILE A 593 -5.05 15.10 15.77
N GLU A 594 -4.85 13.87 15.34
CA GLU A 594 -4.78 12.69 16.20
C GLU A 594 -3.34 12.26 16.38
N VAL A 595 -3.01 11.84 17.58
CA VAL A 595 -1.72 11.24 17.92
C VAL A 595 -1.93 9.80 18.28
N VAL A 596 -1.20 8.91 17.64
CA VAL A 596 -1.13 7.49 17.99
C VAL A 596 0.16 7.25 18.76
N ARG A 597 0.06 6.53 19.88
CA ARG A 597 1.19 6.09 20.68
C ARG A 597 1.23 4.57 20.72
N ILE A 598 2.38 4.01 20.37
CA ILE A 598 2.62 2.57 20.40
C ILE A 598 3.83 2.31 21.28
N ARG A 599 3.71 1.37 22.22
CA ARG A 599 4.83 0.88 23.02
C ARG A 599 5.26 -0.47 22.48
N PRO A 600 6.51 -0.64 22.00
CA PRO A 600 6.98 -1.95 21.55
C PRO A 600 7.03 -2.95 22.71
N GLN A 601 6.74 -4.23 22.41
CA GLN A 601 6.82 -5.32 23.40
C GLN A 601 8.15 -5.33 24.16
N ARG A 602 8.10 -5.58 25.50
CA ARG A 602 9.25 -5.81 26.38
C ARG A 602 9.46 -7.29 26.68
N SER A 603 8.49 -8.12 26.40
CA SER A 603 8.57 -9.59 26.45
C SER A 603 7.65 -10.18 25.39
N SER A 604 7.93 -11.43 24.99
CA SER A 604 7.12 -12.17 24.01
C SER A 604 5.66 -12.39 24.47
N ASP A 605 5.42 -12.37 25.76
CA ASP A 605 4.11 -12.64 26.35
C ASP A 605 3.26 -11.38 26.52
N GLU A 606 3.81 -10.21 26.23
CA GLU A 606 3.09 -8.93 26.36
C GLU A 606 2.08 -8.78 25.21
N PRO A 607 0.77 -8.68 25.51
CA PRO A 607 -0.27 -8.65 24.48
C PRO A 607 -0.27 -7.34 23.73
N VAL A 608 -0.17 -7.41 22.39
CA VAL A 608 -0.05 -6.25 21.49
C VAL A 608 -1.22 -5.28 21.61
N ASP A 609 -2.43 -5.78 21.85
CA ASP A 609 -3.64 -4.96 22.00
C ASP A 609 -3.59 -3.96 23.16
N LYS A 610 -2.69 -4.17 24.13
CA LYS A 610 -2.46 -3.27 25.27
C LYS A 610 -1.38 -2.22 25.00
N LEU A 611 -0.67 -2.34 23.89
CA LEU A 611 0.49 -1.53 23.54
C LEU A 611 0.15 -0.42 22.53
N ILE A 612 -1.02 -0.48 21.91
CA ILE A 612 -1.48 0.42 20.87
C ILE A 612 -2.58 1.33 21.45
N GLU A 613 -2.33 2.62 21.46
CA GLU A 613 -3.28 3.65 21.89
C GLU A 613 -3.68 4.50 20.66
N ASP A 614 -4.86 4.22 20.12
CA ASP A 614 -5.35 4.81 18.86
C ASP A 614 -6.79 5.37 19.00
N PRO A 615 -6.98 6.71 19.01
CA PRO A 615 -5.92 7.71 19.22
C PRO A 615 -5.54 7.82 20.71
N TRP A 616 -4.25 8.00 21.01
CA TRP A 616 -3.80 8.36 22.36
C TRP A 616 -4.28 9.76 22.76
N ARG A 617 -4.19 10.72 21.81
CA ARG A 617 -4.71 12.07 21.96
C ARG A 617 -5.36 12.57 20.68
N ARG A 618 -6.36 13.42 20.85
CA ARG A 618 -7.01 14.13 19.76
C ARG A 618 -7.11 15.62 20.11
N PHE A 619 -6.75 16.47 19.15
CA PHE A 619 -6.78 17.92 19.25
C PHE A 619 -7.70 18.46 18.16
N GLU A 620 -8.79 19.11 18.56
CA GLU A 620 -9.67 19.80 17.62
C GLU A 620 -8.99 21.09 17.14
N CYS A 621 -9.04 21.36 15.86
CA CYS A 621 -8.42 22.52 15.24
C CYS A 621 -9.43 23.66 15.05
N ALA A 622 -9.03 24.88 15.35
CA ALA A 622 -9.82 26.04 14.99
C ALA A 622 -9.96 26.14 13.46
N PRO A 623 -11.09 26.62 12.93
CA PRO A 623 -11.30 26.77 11.50
C PRO A 623 -10.42 27.91 10.93
N ASP A 624 -9.15 27.61 10.68
CA ASP A 624 -8.16 28.55 10.13
C ASP A 624 -7.60 28.00 8.81
N PRO A 625 -7.72 28.70 7.68
CA PRO A 625 -7.12 28.30 6.42
C PRO A 625 -5.58 28.30 6.43
N ALA A 626 -4.95 28.97 7.39
CA ALA A 626 -3.51 28.92 7.60
C ALA A 626 -3.04 27.55 8.17
N GLY A 627 -4.00 26.74 8.63
CA GLY A 627 -3.77 25.39 9.13
C GLY A 627 -3.88 25.28 10.65
N CYS A 628 -3.41 24.17 11.18
CA CYS A 628 -3.47 23.82 12.59
C CYS A 628 -2.05 23.57 13.13
N VAL A 629 -1.73 24.14 14.28
CA VAL A 629 -0.47 23.89 14.99
C VAL A 629 -0.77 23.42 16.40
N VAL A 630 -0.21 22.27 16.76
CA VAL A 630 -0.38 21.66 18.09
C VAL A 630 0.99 21.35 18.68
N THR A 631 1.15 21.61 19.97
CA THR A 631 2.32 21.17 20.76
C THR A 631 1.83 20.33 21.93
N PHE A 632 2.48 19.19 22.18
CA PHE A 632 2.12 18.29 23.27
C PHE A 632 3.35 17.56 23.82
N ASP A 633 3.24 17.07 25.05
CA ASP A 633 4.26 16.30 25.76
C ASP A 633 3.70 14.91 26.11
N ASP A 634 4.55 13.89 26.28
CA ASP A 634 4.16 12.64 26.93
C ASP A 634 4.71 12.60 28.39
N PRO A 635 3.91 12.99 29.39
CA PRO A 635 4.36 13.04 30.77
C PRO A 635 4.66 11.67 31.38
N ASP A 636 4.07 10.61 30.81
CA ASP A 636 4.21 9.24 31.32
C ASP A 636 5.48 8.54 30.81
N TYR A 637 6.14 9.09 29.79
CA TYR A 637 7.25 8.47 29.10
C TYR A 637 8.38 8.07 30.05
N VAL A 638 8.90 9.01 30.82
CA VAL A 638 10.01 8.78 31.77
C VAL A 638 9.61 7.78 32.86
N ALA A 639 8.42 7.98 33.45
CA ALA A 639 7.94 7.12 34.54
C ALA A 639 7.64 5.69 34.06
N SER A 640 7.25 5.52 32.81
CA SER A 640 6.98 4.19 32.24
C SER A 640 8.24 3.35 32.03
N GLY A 641 9.40 4.00 31.83
CA GLY A 641 10.64 3.35 31.46
C GLY A 641 10.52 2.50 30.19
N HIS A 642 9.66 2.93 29.25
CA HIS A 642 9.29 2.17 28.05
C HIS A 642 9.62 2.98 26.80
N ASP A 643 10.23 2.36 25.81
CA ASP A 643 10.33 2.96 24.48
C ASP A 643 8.94 3.27 23.92
N ALA A 644 8.84 4.26 23.08
CA ALA A 644 7.58 4.65 22.49
C ALA A 644 7.75 5.08 21.03
N VAL A 645 6.73 4.82 20.24
CA VAL A 645 6.61 5.20 18.84
C VAL A 645 5.43 6.16 18.73
N TYR A 646 5.65 7.31 18.13
CA TYR A 646 4.60 8.32 17.96
C TYR A 646 4.47 8.65 16.49
N TYR A 647 3.24 8.67 16.00
CA TYR A 647 2.92 9.27 14.72
C TYR A 647 1.59 10.04 14.80
N VAL A 648 1.31 10.85 13.81
CA VAL A 648 0.11 11.71 13.81
C VAL A 648 -0.70 11.53 12.54
N ARG A 649 -2.01 11.72 12.68
CA ARG A 649 -2.96 11.89 11.59
C ARG A 649 -3.44 13.33 11.57
N ALA A 650 -3.33 13.99 10.42
CA ALA A 650 -4.01 15.27 10.18
C ALA A 650 -5.31 14.99 9.43
N LEU A 651 -6.45 15.26 10.09
CA LEU A 651 -7.79 15.01 9.55
C LEU A 651 -8.35 16.28 8.93
N GLN A 652 -8.73 16.22 7.66
CA GLN A 652 -9.38 17.30 6.95
C GLN A 652 -10.88 17.33 7.26
N GLU A 653 -11.56 18.44 7.04
CA GLU A 653 -13.02 18.52 7.09
C GLU A 653 -13.66 17.47 6.16
N PRO A 654 -14.85 16.95 6.49
CA PRO A 654 -15.49 15.92 5.67
C PRO A 654 -15.74 16.39 4.25
N THR A 655 -15.36 15.54 3.27
CA THR A 655 -15.64 15.72 1.84
C THR A 655 -16.15 14.42 1.25
N GLY A 656 -16.90 14.51 0.13
CA GLY A 656 -17.34 13.31 -0.58
C GLY A 656 -16.14 12.52 -1.11
N ALA A 657 -16.10 11.23 -0.80
CA ALA A 657 -15.08 10.31 -1.30
C ALA A 657 -15.73 9.11 -1.98
N ILE A 658 -15.14 8.65 -3.08
CA ILE A 658 -15.58 7.45 -3.79
C ILE A 658 -15.48 6.26 -2.84
N ASN A 659 -16.56 5.46 -2.81
CA ASN A 659 -16.70 4.29 -1.94
C ASN A 659 -16.54 4.59 -0.43
N GLY A 660 -16.73 5.84 0.00
CA GLY A 660 -16.56 6.25 1.38
C GLY A 660 -17.48 5.57 2.38
N ALA A 661 -18.61 5.02 1.94
CA ALA A 661 -19.53 4.22 2.75
C ALA A 661 -19.42 2.70 2.48
N ASN A 662 -18.41 2.25 1.75
CA ASN A 662 -18.16 0.85 1.41
C ASN A 662 -19.41 0.12 0.90
N VAL A 663 -19.84 -0.96 1.56
CA VAL A 663 -21.05 -1.71 1.22
C VAL A 663 -22.36 -1.03 1.66
N ARG A 664 -22.30 0.22 2.12
CA ARG A 664 -23.48 1.03 2.52
C ARG A 664 -24.39 0.26 3.47
N THR A 665 -23.83 -0.13 4.63
CA THR A 665 -24.52 -0.96 5.63
C THR A 665 -25.57 -0.16 6.42
N GLU A 666 -26.78 -0.72 6.53
CA GLU A 666 -27.83 -0.26 7.43
C GLU A 666 -27.82 -1.11 8.71
N PHE A 667 -27.92 -0.47 9.86
CA PHE A 667 -27.91 -1.11 11.17
C PHE A 667 -29.25 -0.97 11.88
N ASP A 668 -29.62 -1.98 12.65
CA ASP A 668 -30.76 -1.90 13.57
C ASP A 668 -30.39 -1.11 14.86
N ALA A 669 -31.39 -0.95 15.73
CA ALA A 669 -31.17 -0.23 17.01
C ALA A 669 -30.20 -0.95 17.97
N ALA A 670 -29.92 -2.22 17.75
CA ALA A 670 -28.96 -3.02 18.52
C ALA A 670 -27.53 -2.99 17.88
N GLY A 671 -27.37 -2.34 16.73
CA GLY A 671 -26.10 -2.25 16.01
C GLY A 671 -25.80 -3.46 15.11
N ASN A 672 -26.77 -4.31 14.85
CA ASN A 672 -26.59 -5.42 13.91
C ASN A 672 -26.81 -4.95 12.47
N ALA A 673 -25.96 -5.39 11.56
CA ALA A 673 -26.16 -5.15 10.14
C ALA A 673 -27.43 -5.90 9.64
N VAL A 674 -28.35 -5.16 9.04
CA VAL A 674 -29.63 -5.72 8.55
C VAL A 674 -29.73 -5.69 7.03
N ARG A 675 -29.01 -4.78 6.40
CA ARG A 675 -28.99 -4.64 4.95
C ARG A 675 -27.69 -4.02 4.48
N THR A 676 -27.28 -4.37 3.28
CA THR A 676 -26.20 -3.71 2.54
C THR A 676 -26.63 -3.39 1.11
N SER A 677 -26.02 -2.36 0.52
CA SER A 677 -26.24 -1.96 -0.85
C SER A 677 -24.88 -1.69 -1.52
N PRO A 678 -24.11 -2.75 -1.89
CA PRO A 678 -22.78 -2.63 -2.44
C PRO A 678 -22.74 -1.75 -3.68
N CYS A 679 -21.67 -0.98 -3.82
CA CYS A 679 -21.34 -0.22 -5.00
C CYS A 679 -20.53 -1.10 -5.95
N ASN A 680 -21.18 -2.06 -6.61
CA ASN A 680 -20.51 -2.99 -7.52
C ASN A 680 -19.77 -2.27 -8.65
N GLY A 681 -18.73 -2.88 -9.20
CA GLY A 681 -17.99 -2.35 -10.33
C GLY A 681 -18.64 -2.63 -11.70
N ASP A 682 -19.77 -3.35 -11.72
CA ASP A 682 -20.41 -3.89 -12.92
C ASP A 682 -21.76 -3.24 -13.24
N TYR A 683 -22.56 -3.91 -14.10
CA TYR A 683 -23.88 -3.50 -14.55
C TYR A 683 -24.92 -3.29 -13.44
N ARG A 684 -24.70 -3.83 -12.22
CA ARG A 684 -25.63 -3.72 -11.07
C ARG A 684 -25.57 -2.33 -10.42
N THR A 685 -24.49 -1.59 -10.59
CA THR A 685 -24.40 -0.21 -10.12
C THR A 685 -24.61 0.74 -11.31
N PRO A 686 -25.64 1.63 -11.29
CA PRO A 686 -25.85 2.60 -12.33
C PRO A 686 -24.59 3.43 -12.59
N ARG A 687 -24.34 3.79 -13.85
CA ARG A 687 -23.17 4.65 -14.20
C ARG A 687 -23.25 6.06 -13.60
N SER A 688 -24.46 6.50 -13.25
CA SER A 688 -24.72 7.77 -12.58
C SER A 688 -24.48 7.74 -11.08
N ASP A 689 -24.33 6.55 -10.46
CA ASP A 689 -23.97 6.42 -9.06
C ASP A 689 -22.44 6.46 -8.95
N ASP A 690 -21.94 7.58 -8.50
CA ASP A 690 -20.51 7.81 -8.25
C ASP A 690 -20.03 7.24 -6.91
N CYS A 691 -20.96 6.68 -6.09
CA CYS A 691 -20.71 6.06 -4.79
C CYS A 691 -20.05 7.00 -3.76
N LEU A 692 -20.28 8.30 -3.91
CA LEU A 692 -19.72 9.30 -2.98
C LEU A 692 -20.39 9.21 -1.61
N ALA A 693 -19.56 9.26 -0.56
CA ALA A 693 -20.00 9.44 0.83
C ALA A 693 -19.03 10.34 1.58
N PRO A 694 -19.49 11.09 2.60
CA PRO A 694 -18.63 11.96 3.39
C PRO A 694 -17.58 11.16 4.18
N VAL A 695 -16.30 11.53 4.03
CA VAL A 695 -15.19 11.03 4.86
C VAL A 695 -14.23 12.16 5.20
N GLN A 696 -13.48 12.01 6.29
CA GLN A 696 -12.39 12.91 6.65
C GLN A 696 -11.09 12.41 6.01
N GLU A 697 -10.74 12.98 4.86
CA GLU A 697 -9.46 12.70 4.23
C GLU A 697 -8.31 13.07 5.16
N ARG A 698 -7.19 12.34 5.09
CA ARG A 698 -6.14 12.44 6.09
C ARG A 698 -4.73 12.33 5.52
N ALA A 699 -3.77 12.74 6.33
CA ALA A 699 -2.36 12.47 6.14
C ALA A 699 -1.79 11.77 7.37
N TRP A 700 -0.89 10.81 7.17
CA TRP A 700 -0.21 10.01 8.21
C TRP A 700 1.27 10.33 8.20
N SER A 701 1.81 10.93 9.28
CA SER A 701 3.26 11.14 9.37
C SER A 701 4.01 9.82 9.48
N SER A 702 5.26 9.77 9.01
CA SER A 702 6.17 8.74 9.48
C SER A 702 6.33 8.80 11.00
N PRO A 703 6.47 7.64 11.67
CA PRO A 703 6.69 7.58 13.10
C PRO A 703 8.01 8.24 13.54
N ILE A 704 8.01 8.83 14.72
CA ILE A 704 9.22 9.15 15.48
C ILE A 704 9.40 8.05 16.54
N PHE A 705 10.55 7.39 16.51
CA PHE A 705 10.91 6.34 17.45
C PHE A 705 11.70 6.97 18.60
N VAL A 706 11.16 6.88 19.81
CA VAL A 706 11.77 7.45 21.01
C VAL A 706 12.17 6.31 21.93
N ASP A 707 13.47 6.03 21.93
CA ASP A 707 14.05 4.99 22.77
C ASP A 707 14.49 5.56 24.11
N GLN A 708 14.38 4.79 25.20
CA GLN A 708 14.88 5.18 26.51
C GLN A 708 16.40 5.39 26.42
N GLY A 709 16.89 6.55 26.84
CA GLY A 709 18.32 6.78 26.96
C GLY A 709 18.93 5.75 27.91
N ALA A 710 20.06 5.16 27.57
CA ALA A 710 20.76 4.28 28.49
C ALA A 710 21.01 5.06 29.80
N ALA A 711 20.40 4.61 30.90
CA ALA A 711 20.74 5.16 32.21
C ALA A 711 22.26 5.10 32.36
N GLN A 712 22.94 6.23 32.49
CA GLN A 712 24.37 6.24 32.75
C GLN A 712 24.58 5.34 33.96
N ALA A 713 25.28 4.21 33.75
CA ALA A 713 25.67 3.38 34.86
C ALA A 713 26.36 4.28 35.89
N PRO A 714 25.98 4.22 37.18
CA PRO A 714 26.60 5.06 38.18
C PRO A 714 28.10 4.86 38.08
N ALA A 715 28.85 5.95 37.88
CA ALA A 715 30.27 5.94 37.79
C ALA A 715 30.81 5.12 38.99
N SER A 716 31.40 3.98 38.73
CA SER A 716 32.07 3.19 39.74
C SER A 716 33.13 4.09 40.40
N GLY A 717 32.79 4.57 41.59
CA GLY A 717 33.72 5.34 42.39
C GLY A 717 35.00 4.52 42.59
N PRO A 718 36.17 5.17 42.73
CA PRO A 718 37.42 4.46 42.95
C PRO A 718 37.29 3.64 44.22
N GLN A 719 37.46 2.34 44.09
CA GLN A 719 37.62 1.45 45.25
C GLN A 719 38.90 1.82 45.99
N PRO A 720 38.89 1.82 47.36
CA PRO A 720 40.00 2.24 48.19
C PRO A 720 41.23 1.33 48.09
#